data_97cc510a22f8c90fb5e3179bd24cdac0
#
_entry.id   97cc510a22f8c90fb5e3179bd24cdac0
#
_cell.length_a   1.000
_cell.length_b   1.000
_cell.length_c   1.000
_cell.angle_alpha   90.00
_cell.angle_beta   90.00
_cell.angle_gamma   90.00
#
_symmetry.space_group_name_H-M   'P 1'
#
loop_
_entity.id
_entity.type
_entity.pdbx_description
1 polymer ?
#
loop_
_entity_poly.entity_id
_entity_poly.type
_entity_poly.pdbx_seq_one_letter_code
_entity_poly.pdbx_strand_id
1 'polypeptide(L)'
;MTSLHSKPLALKNVTVTDSFWRTEQELVRTAVIPYQWNALNDNVPGAAPSYCMHNFKAAAAQNKRKDTQGNAFVPPKYTFRGFEALPEDPANPDPDKFYGFVFQDTDFSKWVEAVGYSLAHHPDPALEQTADQAVDIVCAAQLDNGDLDAYYIQNGMDRAFTNLRDHHELYCLGHLVEGAVAYYQGTGKDKLLKAACRFADYVDERFGRKPGQLRGYPGHEIAEMALVRLYEVTGEQRYLDLAEYFVTERGRQPYIFDIQADENAKRDADANYKPNTDPNRYAYHQANKPATEQDEAVGHAVRAGYFYSGLADVARLTDDQDLADAAERLWRNIVDKKLYVTGGIGGTVDGEAFSYNYDLPNDSAYSETCAAISLAFFARRMLELAPKAEYADVMESALYNTTLAGMALDGKSFFYVNPLEVNPYACHKDSRLRHVKPVRQKWFGCACCPPNIARIVESVQEYAYTVAEDGGTLFTHLYMGGVAKAELNGTAVELDVTANLPWQGDGKAVVRLGGDAAGTSAQAPARFTLAFRLPGWVGDESAAAAAITATGESESGADSSRVTREIRDGYLYLTGEWRDGDTVTFDFPMPVRMLAANPLVREDAGKVAFVRGPITFCAEEKDNGANLHLLHADVEALLADPSAAKVEEFDFHAGAKGIDDKGQGEVEDVTRRMVKLEVPAWREPLPAAVAAAGEGAAEVPAFAPLYAVYAPVKREPATATLIPYFAWANRGENEMTVWLRG
;
A
#
# COMPACT_ATOMS: atom_id res chain seq x y z
N MET A 1 14.79 -22.97 17.13
CA MET A 1 13.80 -23.56 16.21
C MET A 1 14.12 -22.96 14.86
N THR A 2 14.34 -23.76 13.83
CA THR A 2 14.46 -23.26 12.46
C THR A 2 13.15 -22.53 12.13
N SER A 3 13.22 -21.25 11.75
CA SER A 3 12.03 -20.51 11.35
C SER A 3 11.41 -21.21 10.14
N LEU A 4 10.09 -21.36 10.15
CA LEU A 4 9.36 -21.95 9.02
C LEU A 4 9.17 -20.85 7.98
N HIS A 5 10.10 -20.72 7.05
CA HIS A 5 9.93 -19.80 5.93
C HIS A 5 8.81 -20.26 5.01
N SER A 6 8.18 -19.31 4.34
CA SER A 6 7.12 -19.60 3.38
C SER A 6 7.29 -18.77 2.10
N LYS A 7 6.61 -19.19 1.04
CA LYS A 7 6.61 -18.50 -0.26
C LYS A 7 5.18 -18.27 -0.74
N PRO A 8 4.87 -17.11 -1.35
CA PRO A 8 3.55 -16.85 -1.89
C PRO A 8 3.24 -17.82 -3.04
N LEU A 9 1.96 -18.10 -3.24
CA LEU A 9 1.53 -18.80 -4.43
C LEU A 9 1.75 -17.91 -5.66
N ALA A 10 2.12 -18.53 -6.78
CA ALA A 10 2.25 -17.78 -8.03
C ALA A 10 0.92 -17.11 -8.40
N LEU A 11 0.98 -15.88 -8.92
CA LEU A 11 -0.19 -15.06 -9.26
C LEU A 11 -1.28 -15.85 -10.01
N LYS A 12 -0.92 -16.60 -11.04
CA LYS A 12 -1.86 -17.42 -11.84
C LYS A 12 -2.48 -18.61 -11.10
N ASN A 13 -1.97 -18.94 -9.93
CA ASN A 13 -2.46 -20.06 -9.12
C ASN A 13 -3.56 -19.63 -8.14
N VAL A 14 -3.85 -18.32 -8.04
CA VAL A 14 -4.90 -17.83 -7.14
C VAL A 14 -5.86 -16.94 -7.94
N THR A 15 -7.13 -17.32 -7.96
CA THR A 15 -8.20 -16.56 -8.63
C THR A 15 -9.19 -16.04 -7.59
N VAL A 16 -9.53 -14.76 -7.64
CA VAL A 16 -10.51 -14.12 -6.75
C VAL A 16 -11.91 -14.16 -7.39
N THR A 17 -12.90 -14.61 -6.62
CA THR A 17 -14.29 -14.70 -7.08
C THR A 17 -15.31 -14.11 -6.10
N ASP A 18 -14.88 -13.68 -4.90
CA ASP A 18 -15.78 -13.03 -3.94
C ASP A 18 -16.33 -11.70 -4.45
N SER A 19 -17.42 -11.26 -3.83
CA SER A 19 -18.11 -10.04 -4.27
C SER A 19 -17.37 -8.74 -3.92
N PHE A 20 -16.44 -8.76 -2.97
CA PHE A 20 -15.72 -7.57 -2.52
C PHE A 20 -14.47 -7.33 -3.38
N TRP A 21 -13.45 -8.18 -3.27
CA TRP A 21 -12.17 -7.97 -3.97
C TRP A 21 -12.30 -8.07 -5.48
N ARG A 22 -13.16 -8.97 -5.98
CA ARG A 22 -13.45 -9.03 -7.42
C ARG A 22 -14.03 -7.70 -7.94
N THR A 23 -14.89 -7.04 -7.14
CA THR A 23 -15.45 -5.74 -7.53
C THR A 23 -14.36 -4.67 -7.59
N GLU A 24 -13.42 -4.65 -6.65
CA GLU A 24 -12.32 -3.69 -6.65
C GLU A 24 -11.33 -3.97 -7.80
N GLN A 25 -11.02 -5.23 -8.08
CA GLN A 25 -10.19 -5.59 -9.25
C GLN A 25 -10.88 -5.23 -10.57
N GLU A 26 -12.18 -5.47 -10.70
CA GLU A 26 -12.95 -5.09 -11.88
C GLU A 26 -12.97 -3.57 -12.08
N LEU A 27 -13.09 -2.79 -11.00
CA LEU A 27 -12.99 -1.34 -11.03
C LEU A 27 -11.58 -0.90 -11.52
N VAL A 28 -10.53 -1.50 -10.98
CA VAL A 28 -9.16 -1.17 -11.39
C VAL A 28 -8.95 -1.51 -12.87
N ARG A 29 -9.34 -2.70 -13.28
CA ARG A 29 -9.19 -3.17 -14.65
C ARG A 29 -9.95 -2.30 -15.67
N THR A 30 -11.20 -1.94 -15.37
CA THR A 30 -12.11 -1.30 -16.36
C THR A 30 -12.11 0.22 -16.29
N ALA A 31 -11.80 0.81 -15.16
CA ALA A 31 -11.81 2.26 -14.98
C ALA A 31 -10.41 2.82 -14.68
N VAL A 32 -9.70 2.31 -13.67
CA VAL A 32 -8.45 2.92 -13.18
C VAL A 32 -7.31 2.77 -14.17
N ILE A 33 -7.03 1.59 -14.69
CA ILE A 33 -5.94 1.34 -15.66
C ILE A 33 -6.11 2.20 -16.92
N PRO A 34 -7.30 2.23 -17.60
CA PRO A 34 -7.51 3.10 -18.73
C PRO A 34 -7.42 4.60 -18.40
N TYR A 35 -7.92 5.01 -17.24
CA TYR A 35 -7.83 6.40 -16.77
C TYR A 35 -6.37 6.81 -16.57
N GLN A 36 -5.58 5.98 -15.91
CA GLN A 36 -4.16 6.24 -15.66
C GLN A 36 -3.37 6.30 -16.96
N TRP A 37 -3.67 5.44 -17.95
CA TRP A 37 -3.04 5.55 -19.26
C TRP A 37 -3.27 6.91 -19.92
N ASN A 38 -4.47 7.45 -19.79
CA ASN A 38 -4.74 8.81 -20.25
C ASN A 38 -3.96 9.87 -19.46
N ALA A 39 -3.85 9.71 -18.14
CA ALA A 39 -3.07 10.62 -17.30
C ALA A 39 -1.57 10.61 -17.64
N LEU A 40 -0.98 9.42 -17.87
CA LEU A 40 0.42 9.25 -18.28
C LEU A 40 0.73 9.90 -19.65
N ASN A 41 -0.27 10.10 -20.49
CA ASN A 41 -0.19 10.78 -21.78
C ASN A 41 -0.74 12.22 -21.72
N ASP A 42 -0.97 12.79 -20.53
CA ASP A 42 -1.45 14.16 -20.30
C ASP A 42 -2.82 14.45 -20.95
N ASN A 43 -3.68 13.43 -21.08
CA ASN A 43 -4.99 13.50 -21.77
C ASN A 43 -6.19 13.65 -20.82
N VAL A 44 -5.98 13.84 -19.49
CA VAL A 44 -7.09 14.02 -18.54
C VAL A 44 -7.35 15.51 -18.32
N PRO A 45 -8.51 16.03 -18.75
CA PRO A 45 -8.82 17.45 -18.60
C PRO A 45 -8.89 17.89 -17.13
N GLY A 46 -8.21 18.99 -16.80
CA GLY A 46 -8.20 19.55 -15.45
C GLY A 46 -7.29 18.82 -14.45
N ALA A 47 -6.64 17.72 -14.84
CA ALA A 47 -5.65 17.05 -14.02
C ALA A 47 -4.28 17.71 -14.11
N ALA A 48 -3.42 17.48 -13.10
CA ALA A 48 -2.01 17.84 -13.21
C ALA A 48 -1.33 16.97 -14.29
N PRO A 49 -0.40 17.50 -15.11
CA PRO A 49 0.30 16.73 -16.10
C PRO A 49 1.28 15.74 -15.47
N SER A 50 1.43 14.55 -16.07
CA SER A 50 2.40 13.54 -15.68
C SER A 50 3.74 13.71 -16.40
N TYR A 51 3.73 14.08 -17.68
CA TYR A 51 4.89 14.08 -18.57
C TYR A 51 5.62 12.72 -18.72
N CYS A 52 5.15 11.65 -18.10
CA CYS A 52 5.86 10.37 -18.07
C CYS A 52 6.11 9.84 -19.48
N MET A 53 5.08 9.65 -20.29
CA MET A 53 5.25 9.14 -21.67
C MET A 53 5.89 10.16 -22.59
N HIS A 54 5.78 11.46 -22.32
CA HIS A 54 6.53 12.51 -23.00
C HIS A 54 8.04 12.30 -22.82
N ASN A 55 8.50 12.11 -21.59
CA ASN A 55 9.93 11.92 -21.28
C ASN A 55 10.55 10.70 -21.98
N PHE A 56 9.85 9.56 -21.95
CA PHE A 56 10.34 8.37 -22.68
C PHE A 56 10.38 8.56 -24.20
N LYS A 57 9.39 9.24 -24.78
CA LYS A 57 9.41 9.58 -26.22
C LYS A 57 10.58 10.51 -26.56
N ALA A 58 10.87 11.50 -25.73
CA ALA A 58 12.01 12.41 -25.92
C ALA A 58 13.35 11.67 -25.82
N ALA A 59 13.51 10.79 -24.82
CA ALA A 59 14.71 9.96 -24.66
C ALA A 59 14.91 9.00 -25.85
N ALA A 60 13.85 8.33 -26.30
CA ALA A 60 13.88 7.47 -27.48
C ALA A 60 14.25 8.25 -28.76
N ALA A 61 13.72 9.47 -28.94
CA ALA A 61 14.07 10.34 -30.05
C ALA A 61 15.56 10.75 -30.01
N GLN A 62 16.12 10.98 -28.83
CA GLN A 62 17.54 11.27 -28.64
C GLN A 62 18.41 10.07 -29.07
N ASN A 63 18.06 8.85 -28.67
CA ASN A 63 18.78 7.64 -29.11
C ASN A 63 18.75 7.48 -30.63
N LYS A 64 17.57 7.70 -31.23
CA LYS A 64 17.46 7.67 -32.70
C LYS A 64 18.32 8.73 -33.38
N ARG A 65 18.46 9.94 -32.80
CA ARG A 65 19.38 10.97 -33.29
C ARG A 65 20.84 10.50 -33.20
N LYS A 66 21.22 9.87 -32.07
CA LYS A 66 22.56 9.26 -31.89
C LYS A 66 22.86 8.25 -32.97
N ASP A 67 21.97 7.32 -33.26
CA ASP A 67 22.12 6.30 -34.27
C ASP A 67 22.27 6.90 -35.69
N THR A 68 21.49 7.95 -35.99
CA THR A 68 21.48 8.60 -37.28
C THR A 68 22.72 9.49 -37.52
N GLN A 69 23.20 10.16 -36.49
CA GLN A 69 24.33 11.11 -36.57
C GLN A 69 25.69 10.43 -36.34
N GLY A 70 25.67 9.24 -35.68
CA GLY A 70 26.92 8.50 -35.37
C GLY A 70 27.92 9.37 -34.61
N ASN A 71 29.15 9.48 -35.11
CA ASN A 71 30.23 10.26 -34.47
C ASN A 71 29.98 11.78 -34.43
N ALA A 72 28.95 12.29 -35.12
CA ALA A 72 28.58 13.72 -35.05
C ALA A 72 27.60 14.02 -33.92
N PHE A 73 27.03 13.01 -33.26
CA PHE A 73 26.15 13.20 -32.13
C PHE A 73 26.92 13.72 -30.92
N VAL A 74 26.46 14.82 -30.37
CA VAL A 74 26.98 15.38 -29.13
C VAL A 74 25.99 15.05 -28.00
N PRO A 75 26.37 14.18 -27.04
CA PRO A 75 25.50 13.87 -25.91
C PRO A 75 25.22 15.13 -25.08
N PRO A 76 24.05 15.25 -24.48
CA PRO A 76 23.74 16.35 -23.57
C PRO A 76 24.75 16.38 -22.42
N LYS A 77 25.19 17.59 -22.06
CA LYS A 77 25.89 17.81 -20.79
C LYS A 77 24.88 18.09 -19.72
N TYR A 78 25.15 17.59 -18.53
CA TYR A 78 24.26 17.78 -17.40
C TYR A 78 23.89 19.24 -17.18
N THR A 79 22.61 19.48 -17.10
CA THR A 79 22.04 20.75 -16.74
C THR A 79 21.04 20.52 -15.61
N PHE A 80 21.31 21.11 -14.44
CA PHE A 80 20.40 21.04 -13.31
C PHE A 80 19.13 21.80 -13.60
N ARG A 81 17.99 21.12 -13.53
CA ARG A 81 16.65 21.69 -13.77
C ARG A 81 15.76 21.70 -12.53
N GLY A 82 16.33 21.43 -11.35
CA GLY A 82 15.57 21.26 -10.11
C GLY A 82 15.16 19.79 -9.89
N PHE A 83 14.52 19.55 -8.76
CA PHE A 83 13.91 18.27 -8.41
C PHE A 83 12.63 18.02 -9.23
N GLU A 84 11.96 19.09 -9.63
CA GLU A 84 10.83 19.14 -10.57
C GLU A 84 11.15 20.15 -11.69
N ALA A 85 11.02 19.73 -12.93
CA ALA A 85 11.18 20.56 -14.11
C ALA A 85 9.83 20.88 -14.73
N LEU A 86 9.48 22.16 -14.85
CA LEU A 86 8.24 22.58 -15.47
C LEU A 86 8.51 23.23 -16.84
N PRO A 87 7.63 23.08 -17.84
CA PRO A 87 7.77 23.76 -19.12
C PRO A 87 7.53 25.26 -18.97
N GLU A 88 8.25 26.07 -19.75
CA GLU A 88 8.06 27.52 -19.83
C GLU A 88 6.66 27.88 -20.35
N ASP A 89 6.15 27.08 -21.30
CA ASP A 89 4.78 27.11 -21.80
C ASP A 89 4.12 25.78 -21.56
N PRO A 90 3.26 25.65 -20.54
CA PRO A 90 2.57 24.38 -20.25
C PRO A 90 1.66 23.88 -21.40
N ALA A 91 1.22 24.77 -22.28
CA ALA A 91 0.40 24.38 -23.43
C ALA A 91 1.21 23.77 -24.58
N ASN A 92 2.53 24.05 -24.62
CA ASN A 92 3.43 23.60 -25.67
C ASN A 92 4.77 23.18 -25.07
N PRO A 93 4.85 22.07 -24.33
CA PRO A 93 6.10 21.55 -23.78
C PRO A 93 7.06 21.23 -24.93
N ASP A 94 8.35 21.55 -24.76
CA ASP A 94 9.39 21.25 -25.74
C ASP A 94 9.54 19.72 -25.89
N PRO A 95 9.35 19.13 -27.07
CA PRO A 95 9.35 17.68 -27.28
C PRO A 95 10.72 17.01 -26.99
N ASP A 96 11.78 17.79 -26.86
CA ASP A 96 13.14 17.31 -26.65
C ASP A 96 13.63 17.52 -25.20
N LYS A 97 12.78 18.02 -24.29
CA LYS A 97 13.17 18.30 -22.89
C LYS A 97 12.44 17.38 -21.92
N PHE A 98 13.11 17.05 -20.81
CA PHE A 98 12.52 16.38 -19.66
C PHE A 98 11.64 17.34 -18.84
N TYR A 99 10.49 16.86 -18.37
CA TYR A 99 9.58 17.57 -17.48
C TYR A 99 9.05 16.65 -16.36
N GLY A 100 8.51 17.29 -15.29
CA GLY A 100 8.07 16.61 -14.09
C GLY A 100 9.19 16.35 -13.10
N PHE A 101 8.95 15.45 -12.19
CA PHE A 101 9.90 15.07 -11.12
C PHE A 101 11.00 14.15 -11.66
N VAL A 102 12.16 14.16 -11.03
CA VAL A 102 13.31 13.30 -11.40
C VAL A 102 13.00 11.80 -11.43
N PHE A 103 11.89 11.37 -10.84
CA PHE A 103 11.40 10.00 -10.77
C PHE A 103 10.14 9.74 -11.62
N GLN A 104 9.83 10.61 -12.57
CA GLN A 104 8.58 10.55 -13.35
C GLN A 104 8.40 9.22 -14.11
N ASP A 105 9.50 8.55 -14.45
CA ASP A 105 9.54 7.24 -15.11
C ASP A 105 8.77 6.16 -14.35
N THR A 106 8.63 6.31 -13.03
CA THR A 106 7.98 5.31 -12.17
C THR A 106 6.47 5.24 -12.34
N ASP A 107 5.84 6.27 -12.90
CA ASP A 107 4.42 6.28 -13.18
C ASP A 107 4.08 5.19 -14.22
N PHE A 108 4.87 5.09 -15.31
CA PHE A 108 4.75 3.99 -16.27
C PHE A 108 5.03 2.64 -15.62
N SER A 109 6.08 2.56 -14.82
CA SER A 109 6.53 1.29 -14.23
C SER A 109 5.46 0.68 -13.33
N LYS A 110 4.80 1.47 -12.49
CA LYS A 110 3.68 1.02 -11.66
C LYS A 110 2.41 0.73 -12.47
N TRP A 111 2.16 1.52 -13.52
CA TRP A 111 1.01 1.27 -14.42
C TRP A 111 1.15 -0.07 -15.14
N VAL A 112 2.32 -0.36 -15.74
CA VAL A 112 2.55 -1.62 -16.46
C VAL A 112 2.56 -2.82 -15.51
N GLU A 113 2.93 -2.62 -14.24
CA GLU A 113 2.81 -3.63 -13.18
C GLU A 113 1.35 -4.02 -12.95
N ALA A 114 0.45 -3.03 -12.78
CA ALA A 114 -0.98 -3.28 -12.65
C ALA A 114 -1.58 -3.94 -13.91
N VAL A 115 -1.14 -3.53 -15.10
CA VAL A 115 -1.52 -4.16 -16.37
C VAL A 115 -1.09 -5.63 -16.42
N GLY A 116 0.14 -5.94 -16.00
CA GLY A 116 0.65 -7.31 -15.95
C GLY A 116 -0.19 -8.21 -15.05
N TYR A 117 -0.54 -7.74 -13.86
CA TYR A 117 -1.41 -8.45 -12.94
C TYR A 117 -2.83 -8.64 -13.49
N SER A 118 -3.41 -7.61 -14.08
CA SER A 118 -4.74 -7.68 -14.69
C SER A 118 -4.79 -8.72 -15.83
N LEU A 119 -3.83 -8.68 -16.74
CA LEU A 119 -3.75 -9.60 -17.88
C LEU A 119 -3.49 -11.06 -17.47
N ALA A 120 -2.92 -11.30 -16.29
CA ALA A 120 -2.72 -12.66 -15.77
C ALA A 120 -4.03 -13.43 -15.57
N HIS A 121 -5.11 -12.72 -15.21
CA HIS A 121 -6.42 -13.28 -14.89
C HIS A 121 -7.50 -12.94 -15.91
N HIS A 122 -7.37 -11.79 -16.58
CA HIS A 122 -8.35 -11.26 -17.53
C HIS A 122 -7.68 -10.92 -18.86
N PRO A 123 -7.50 -11.89 -19.76
CA PRO A 123 -6.93 -11.64 -21.08
C PRO A 123 -7.70 -10.54 -21.82
N ASP A 124 -7.04 -9.44 -22.15
CA ASP A 124 -7.58 -8.30 -22.89
C ASP A 124 -6.61 -7.91 -24.01
N PRO A 125 -6.86 -8.33 -25.26
CA PRO A 125 -5.96 -8.04 -26.37
C PRO A 125 -5.78 -6.55 -26.66
N ALA A 126 -6.75 -5.69 -26.34
CA ALA A 126 -6.63 -4.25 -26.57
C ALA A 126 -5.72 -3.59 -25.53
N LEU A 127 -5.88 -3.97 -24.26
CA LEU A 127 -4.99 -3.54 -23.17
C LEU A 127 -3.56 -4.06 -23.39
N GLU A 128 -3.42 -5.33 -23.78
CA GLU A 128 -2.12 -5.94 -24.06
C GLU A 128 -1.41 -5.22 -25.22
N GLN A 129 -2.11 -4.89 -26.30
CA GLN A 129 -1.55 -4.11 -27.41
C GLN A 129 -1.13 -2.70 -26.96
N THR A 130 -1.89 -2.04 -26.12
CA THR A 130 -1.55 -0.72 -25.57
C THR A 130 -0.28 -0.80 -24.74
N ALA A 131 -0.18 -1.82 -23.87
CA ALA A 131 1.00 -2.05 -23.05
C ALA A 131 2.25 -2.40 -23.89
N ASP A 132 2.11 -3.22 -24.93
CA ASP A 132 3.21 -3.52 -25.85
C ASP A 132 3.77 -2.27 -26.52
N GLN A 133 2.89 -1.37 -26.98
CA GLN A 133 3.30 -0.09 -27.58
C GLN A 133 4.01 0.81 -26.57
N ALA A 134 3.54 0.85 -25.33
CA ALA A 134 4.19 1.60 -24.25
C ALA A 134 5.57 0.99 -23.93
N VAL A 135 5.67 -0.33 -23.80
CA VAL A 135 6.93 -1.06 -23.62
C VAL A 135 7.91 -0.79 -24.77
N ASP A 136 7.42 -0.72 -26.00
CA ASP A 136 8.26 -0.40 -27.16
C ASP A 136 8.88 1.00 -27.06
N ILE A 137 8.12 2.00 -26.63
CA ILE A 137 8.59 3.38 -26.42
C ILE A 137 9.64 3.42 -25.30
N VAL A 138 9.34 2.79 -24.16
CA VAL A 138 10.23 2.77 -23.00
C VAL A 138 11.54 2.05 -23.31
N CYS A 139 11.49 0.86 -23.93
CA CYS A 139 12.68 0.13 -24.30
C CYS A 139 13.53 0.87 -25.37
N ALA A 140 12.91 1.69 -26.24
CA ALA A 140 13.64 2.52 -27.21
C ALA A 140 14.41 3.69 -26.54
N ALA A 141 14.05 4.06 -25.31
CA ALA A 141 14.78 5.06 -24.53
C ALA A 141 16.07 4.52 -23.89
N GLN A 142 16.22 3.18 -23.77
CA GLN A 142 17.37 2.57 -23.09
C GLN A 142 18.69 2.81 -23.84
N LEU A 143 19.72 3.18 -23.08
CA LEU A 143 21.08 3.35 -23.62
C LEU A 143 21.78 2.01 -23.87
N ASP A 144 22.84 2.02 -24.66
CA ASP A 144 23.65 0.83 -24.99
C ASP A 144 24.29 0.19 -23.75
N ASN A 145 24.63 1.00 -22.73
CA ASN A 145 25.20 0.54 -21.47
C ASN A 145 24.15 -0.07 -20.51
N GLY A 146 22.88 -0.05 -20.88
CA GLY A 146 21.79 -0.57 -20.07
C GLY A 146 21.02 0.45 -19.26
N ASP A 147 21.52 1.68 -19.10
CA ASP A 147 20.81 2.73 -18.34
C ASP A 147 19.46 3.06 -18.98
N LEU A 148 18.45 3.26 -18.15
CA LEU A 148 17.08 3.58 -18.56
C LEU A 148 16.43 4.58 -17.59
N ASP A 149 17.15 5.61 -17.23
CA ASP A 149 16.65 6.75 -16.49
C ASP A 149 16.46 7.96 -17.42
N ALA A 150 15.20 8.30 -17.73
CA ALA A 150 14.91 9.33 -18.71
C ALA A 150 15.43 10.71 -18.30
N TYR A 151 15.51 10.99 -16.99
CA TYR A 151 16.04 12.26 -16.51
C TYR A 151 17.51 12.45 -16.92
N TYR A 152 18.39 11.49 -16.61
CA TYR A 152 19.80 11.63 -16.92
C TYR A 152 20.10 11.44 -18.40
N ILE A 153 19.37 10.57 -19.09
CA ILE A 153 19.49 10.41 -20.54
C ILE A 153 19.31 11.76 -21.26
N GLN A 154 18.33 12.55 -20.84
CA GLN A 154 18.03 13.83 -21.46
C GLN A 154 18.83 15.02 -20.92
N ASN A 155 19.24 14.97 -19.64
CA ASN A 155 19.94 16.09 -18.99
C ASN A 155 21.46 15.91 -18.88
N GLY A 156 22.00 14.73 -19.17
CA GLY A 156 23.44 14.47 -19.18
C GLY A 156 23.90 13.36 -18.25
N MET A 157 24.36 12.26 -18.82
CA MET A 157 24.87 11.05 -18.14
C MET A 157 26.16 11.29 -17.34
N ASP A 158 26.85 12.41 -17.56
CA ASP A 158 28.09 12.76 -16.84
C ASP A 158 27.89 13.03 -15.35
N ARG A 159 26.61 13.11 -14.90
CA ARG A 159 26.22 13.28 -13.50
C ARG A 159 25.38 12.14 -12.96
N ALA A 160 25.17 11.06 -13.70
CA ALA A 160 24.45 9.88 -13.23
C ALA A 160 25.10 9.32 -11.96
N PHE A 161 24.28 8.95 -10.97
CA PHE A 161 24.66 8.42 -9.66
C PHE A 161 25.55 9.34 -8.80
N THR A 162 25.53 10.65 -9.04
CA THR A 162 26.32 11.61 -8.24
C THR A 162 25.52 12.32 -7.15
N ASN A 163 24.19 12.10 -7.08
CA ASN A 163 23.31 12.63 -6.03
C ASN A 163 22.28 11.56 -5.62
N LEU A 164 22.78 10.46 -5.07
CA LEU A 164 21.92 9.34 -4.65
C LEU A 164 20.90 9.73 -3.57
N ARG A 165 21.22 10.73 -2.75
CA ARG A 165 20.31 11.20 -1.69
C ARG A 165 19.00 11.73 -2.25
N ASP A 166 19.05 12.61 -3.25
CA ASP A 166 17.90 13.38 -3.71
C ASP A 166 17.38 12.91 -5.08
N HIS A 167 18.26 12.42 -5.95
CA HIS A 167 17.87 11.88 -7.25
C HIS A 167 17.50 10.39 -7.14
N HIS A 168 16.59 9.95 -7.99
CA HIS A 168 15.83 8.72 -7.79
C HIS A 168 16.15 7.62 -8.82
N GLU A 169 17.39 7.58 -9.36
CA GLU A 169 17.78 6.62 -10.40
C GLU A 169 17.56 5.15 -9.97
N LEU A 170 17.97 4.82 -8.72
CA LEU A 170 17.77 3.47 -8.17
C LEU A 170 16.30 3.18 -7.80
N TYR A 171 15.52 4.22 -7.50
CA TYR A 171 14.07 4.12 -7.35
C TYR A 171 13.39 3.84 -8.70
N CYS A 172 13.83 4.51 -9.77
CA CYS A 172 13.37 4.24 -11.14
C CYS A 172 13.70 2.81 -11.56
N LEU A 173 14.94 2.32 -11.27
CA LEU A 173 15.31 0.93 -11.50
C LEU A 173 14.37 -0.03 -10.75
N GLY A 174 14.15 0.21 -9.43
CA GLY A 174 13.33 -0.68 -8.61
C GLY A 174 11.91 -0.82 -9.16
N HIS A 175 11.23 0.28 -9.46
CA HIS A 175 9.89 0.24 -10.03
C HIS A 175 9.85 -0.37 -11.43
N LEU A 176 10.87 -0.11 -12.26
CA LEU A 176 10.97 -0.74 -13.58
C LEU A 176 11.06 -2.27 -13.47
N VAL A 177 11.86 -2.76 -12.53
CA VAL A 177 12.00 -4.20 -12.25
C VAL A 177 10.67 -4.81 -11.81
N GLU A 178 9.96 -4.18 -10.85
CA GLU A 178 8.65 -4.63 -10.38
C GLU A 178 7.64 -4.73 -11.55
N GLY A 179 7.54 -3.66 -12.35
CA GLY A 179 6.65 -3.64 -13.51
C GLY A 179 7.03 -4.66 -14.58
N ALA A 180 8.33 -4.83 -14.84
CA ALA A 180 8.83 -5.76 -15.85
C ALA A 180 8.58 -7.23 -15.46
N VAL A 181 8.78 -7.57 -14.18
CA VAL A 181 8.50 -8.90 -13.65
C VAL A 181 6.99 -9.19 -13.70
N ALA A 182 6.15 -8.27 -13.27
CA ALA A 182 4.70 -8.44 -13.31
C ALA A 182 4.18 -8.63 -14.75
N TYR A 183 4.67 -7.81 -15.69
CA TYR A 183 4.28 -7.92 -17.09
C TYR A 183 4.71 -9.26 -17.70
N TYR A 184 5.94 -9.71 -17.39
CA TYR A 184 6.42 -11.03 -17.81
C TYR A 184 5.60 -12.18 -17.20
N GLN A 185 5.34 -12.15 -15.92
CA GLN A 185 4.54 -13.19 -15.23
C GLN A 185 3.10 -13.23 -15.75
N GLY A 186 2.51 -12.07 -16.04
CA GLY A 186 1.17 -11.97 -16.60
C GLY A 186 1.04 -12.46 -18.04
N THR A 187 1.94 -12.00 -18.91
CA THR A 187 1.82 -12.18 -20.36
C THR A 187 2.78 -13.20 -20.98
N GLY A 188 3.89 -13.53 -20.31
CA GLY A 188 5.00 -14.31 -20.87
C GLY A 188 5.93 -13.51 -21.77
N LYS A 189 5.73 -12.19 -21.97
CA LYS A 189 6.54 -11.33 -22.83
C LYS A 189 7.74 -10.78 -22.08
N ASP A 190 8.93 -11.04 -22.56
CA ASP A 190 10.20 -10.79 -21.86
C ASP A 190 10.94 -9.52 -22.28
N LYS A 191 10.39 -8.71 -23.19
CA LYS A 191 11.09 -7.52 -23.72
C LYS A 191 11.42 -6.51 -22.62
N LEU A 192 10.43 -6.16 -21.78
CA LEU A 192 10.63 -5.22 -20.68
C LEU A 192 11.52 -5.84 -19.59
N LEU A 193 11.36 -7.14 -19.30
CA LEU A 193 12.21 -7.86 -18.34
C LEU A 193 13.68 -7.83 -18.76
N LYS A 194 13.97 -8.06 -20.05
CA LYS A 194 15.34 -7.95 -20.58
C LYS A 194 15.90 -6.54 -20.46
N ALA A 195 15.09 -5.51 -20.64
CA ALA A 195 15.51 -4.13 -20.45
C ALA A 195 15.81 -3.84 -18.96
N ALA A 196 14.95 -4.30 -18.06
CA ALA A 196 15.17 -4.18 -16.61
C ALA A 196 16.43 -4.94 -16.15
N CYS A 197 16.66 -6.16 -16.66
CA CYS A 197 17.90 -6.90 -16.40
C CYS A 197 19.15 -6.12 -16.84
N ARG A 198 19.14 -5.54 -18.05
CA ARG A 198 20.30 -4.72 -18.51
C ARG A 198 20.53 -3.49 -17.62
N PHE A 199 19.46 -2.85 -17.13
CA PHE A 199 19.64 -1.73 -16.22
C PHE A 199 20.16 -2.21 -14.85
N ALA A 200 19.66 -3.31 -14.31
CA ALA A 200 20.18 -3.93 -13.10
C ALA A 200 21.66 -4.35 -13.25
N ASP A 201 22.05 -4.92 -14.40
CA ASP A 201 23.43 -5.28 -14.71
C ASP A 201 24.35 -4.05 -14.72
N TYR A 202 23.91 -2.95 -15.35
CA TYR A 202 24.65 -1.69 -15.35
C TYR A 202 24.85 -1.12 -13.95
N VAL A 203 23.85 -1.29 -13.07
CA VAL A 203 23.96 -0.89 -11.66
C VAL A 203 24.89 -1.83 -10.91
N ASP A 204 24.81 -3.15 -11.09
CA ASP A 204 25.69 -4.14 -10.44
C ASP A 204 27.18 -3.91 -10.81
N GLU A 205 27.47 -3.53 -12.05
CA GLU A 205 28.83 -3.16 -12.45
C GLU A 205 29.35 -1.92 -11.71
N ARG A 206 28.47 -0.98 -11.34
CA ARG A 206 28.85 0.31 -10.75
C ARG A 206 28.85 0.33 -9.24
N PHE A 207 28.01 -0.45 -8.59
CA PHE A 207 27.82 -0.45 -7.13
C PHE A 207 28.45 -1.68 -6.50
N GLY A 208 29.04 -1.51 -5.33
CA GLY A 208 29.62 -2.62 -4.56
C GLY A 208 30.87 -2.23 -3.80
N ARG A 209 31.58 -3.26 -3.29
CA ARG A 209 32.77 -3.12 -2.48
C ARG A 209 34.08 -3.37 -3.23
N LYS A 210 34.02 -3.71 -4.53
CA LYS A 210 35.21 -3.97 -5.35
C LYS A 210 35.90 -2.65 -5.71
N PRO A 211 37.22 -2.65 -5.96
CA PRO A 211 37.94 -1.46 -6.40
C PRO A 211 37.30 -0.87 -7.67
N GLY A 212 37.02 0.43 -7.64
CA GLY A 212 36.39 1.16 -8.75
C GLY A 212 34.85 1.20 -8.71
N GLN A 213 34.21 0.43 -7.84
CA GLN A 213 32.77 0.53 -7.61
C GLN A 213 32.41 1.62 -6.61
N LEU A 214 31.23 2.20 -6.78
CA LEU A 214 30.65 3.18 -5.86
C LEU A 214 30.07 2.47 -4.63
N ARG A 215 30.52 2.86 -3.46
CA ARG A 215 29.98 2.35 -2.18
C ARG A 215 28.75 3.17 -1.77
N GLY A 216 27.69 3.05 -2.55
CA GLY A 216 26.44 3.77 -2.38
C GLY A 216 25.24 2.86 -2.29
N TYR A 217 24.10 3.44 -1.99
CA TYR A 217 22.79 2.78 -1.88
C TYR A 217 21.68 3.76 -2.30
N PRO A 218 20.45 3.27 -2.59
CA PRO A 218 19.33 4.13 -2.97
C PRO A 218 19.03 5.22 -1.94
N GLY A 219 18.78 6.44 -2.37
CA GLY A 219 18.25 7.51 -1.51
C GLY A 219 16.77 7.33 -1.22
N HIS A 220 16.02 6.85 -2.21
CA HIS A 220 14.68 6.33 -2.03
C HIS A 220 14.71 4.82 -2.32
N GLU A 221 14.28 4.05 -1.36
CA GLU A 221 14.29 2.60 -1.36
C GLU A 221 13.17 2.05 -2.25
N ILE A 222 13.38 0.91 -2.79
CA ILE A 222 12.58 -0.10 -3.46
C ILE A 222 13.48 -1.07 -4.25
N ALA A 223 14.66 -0.60 -4.68
CA ALA A 223 15.58 -1.44 -5.46
C ALA A 223 15.93 -2.73 -4.71
N GLU A 224 16.00 -2.67 -3.38
CA GLU A 224 16.34 -3.81 -2.52
C GLU A 224 15.32 -4.96 -2.69
N MET A 225 14.03 -4.69 -2.52
CA MET A 225 12.99 -5.70 -2.69
C MET A 225 12.77 -6.10 -4.16
N ALA A 226 12.91 -5.15 -5.08
CA ALA A 226 12.74 -5.41 -6.50
C ALA A 226 13.83 -6.32 -7.06
N LEU A 227 15.09 -6.15 -6.63
CA LEU A 227 16.21 -7.02 -7.02
C LEU A 227 16.04 -8.44 -6.49
N VAL A 228 15.49 -8.62 -5.28
CA VAL A 228 15.11 -9.95 -4.78
C VAL A 228 14.07 -10.59 -5.70
N ARG A 229 13.04 -9.85 -6.08
CA ARG A 229 12.03 -10.35 -7.02
C ARG A 229 12.62 -10.70 -8.39
N LEU A 230 13.58 -9.90 -8.87
CA LEU A 230 14.29 -10.17 -10.11
C LEU A 230 15.12 -11.46 -10.00
N TYR A 231 15.79 -11.70 -8.87
CA TYR A 231 16.47 -12.94 -8.56
C TYR A 231 15.51 -14.15 -8.60
N GLU A 232 14.36 -14.05 -7.94
CA GLU A 232 13.38 -15.14 -7.88
C GLU A 232 12.83 -15.54 -9.26
N VAL A 233 12.72 -14.59 -10.20
CA VAL A 233 12.23 -14.84 -11.57
C VAL A 233 13.34 -15.31 -12.51
N THR A 234 14.56 -14.80 -12.38
CA THR A 234 15.66 -15.09 -13.30
C THR A 234 16.59 -16.20 -12.82
N GLY A 235 16.68 -16.42 -11.51
CA GLY A 235 17.67 -17.31 -10.88
C GLY A 235 19.09 -16.75 -10.86
N GLU A 236 19.30 -15.49 -11.27
CA GLU A 236 20.61 -14.86 -11.34
C GLU A 236 21.08 -14.34 -9.99
N GLN A 237 21.99 -15.06 -9.33
CA GLN A 237 22.47 -14.78 -7.97
C GLN A 237 22.95 -13.33 -7.76
N ARG A 238 23.55 -12.69 -8.80
CA ARG A 238 24.05 -11.32 -8.72
C ARG A 238 22.98 -10.29 -8.28
N TYR A 239 21.72 -10.53 -8.58
CA TYR A 239 20.63 -9.62 -8.16
C TYR A 239 20.34 -9.72 -6.67
N LEU A 240 20.38 -10.93 -6.10
CA LEU A 240 20.31 -11.12 -4.65
C LEU A 240 21.54 -10.53 -3.96
N ASP A 241 22.75 -10.75 -4.50
CA ASP A 241 23.99 -10.20 -3.97
C ASP A 241 23.97 -8.65 -3.96
N LEU A 242 23.38 -8.02 -5.00
CA LEU A 242 23.23 -6.57 -5.08
C LEU A 242 22.17 -6.05 -4.07
N ALA A 243 21.06 -6.77 -3.89
CA ALA A 243 20.05 -6.44 -2.87
C ALA A 243 20.66 -6.51 -1.46
N GLU A 244 21.37 -7.59 -1.12
CA GLU A 244 22.09 -7.77 0.12
C GLU A 244 23.14 -6.66 0.33
N TYR A 245 23.85 -6.30 -0.74
CA TYR A 245 24.81 -5.20 -0.69
C TYR A 245 24.11 -3.88 -0.31
N PHE A 246 23.02 -3.50 -0.96
CA PHE A 246 22.31 -2.27 -0.65
C PHE A 246 21.76 -2.24 0.79
N VAL A 247 21.17 -3.35 1.24
CA VAL A 247 20.68 -3.48 2.63
C VAL A 247 21.82 -3.35 3.65
N THR A 248 22.93 -4.04 3.43
CA THR A 248 24.03 -4.11 4.38
C THR A 248 25.02 -2.95 4.30
N GLU A 249 25.03 -2.18 3.21
CA GLU A 249 25.86 -0.98 3.08
C GLU A 249 25.16 0.27 3.63
N ARG A 250 23.81 0.28 3.66
CA ARG A 250 23.00 1.40 4.15
C ARG A 250 23.38 1.77 5.58
N GLY A 251 23.57 3.07 5.81
CA GLY A 251 23.90 3.62 7.11
C GLY A 251 25.34 3.38 7.59
N ARG A 252 26.20 2.75 6.80
CA ARG A 252 27.62 2.62 7.11
C ARG A 252 28.35 3.93 6.90
N GLN A 253 29.34 4.18 7.76
CA GLN A 253 30.22 5.34 7.64
C GLN A 253 31.53 4.99 6.93
N PRO A 254 32.15 5.94 6.17
CA PRO A 254 31.64 7.30 5.93
C PRO A 254 30.38 7.28 5.05
N TYR A 255 29.41 8.12 5.36
CA TYR A 255 28.16 8.16 4.59
C TYR A 255 28.40 8.61 3.15
N ILE A 256 27.89 7.83 2.19
CA ILE A 256 27.98 8.17 0.75
C ILE A 256 27.37 9.55 0.45
N PHE A 257 26.28 9.92 1.12
CA PHE A 257 25.60 11.19 0.91
C PHE A 257 26.47 12.38 1.33
N ASP A 258 27.29 12.28 2.37
CA ASP A 258 28.29 13.30 2.72
C ASP A 258 29.38 13.39 1.64
N ILE A 259 29.92 12.26 1.20
CA ILE A 259 30.95 12.20 0.16
C ILE A 259 30.46 12.88 -1.12
N GLN A 260 29.26 12.52 -1.59
CA GLN A 260 28.68 13.09 -2.81
C GLN A 260 28.38 14.59 -2.66
N ALA A 261 27.87 15.02 -1.51
CA ALA A 261 27.62 16.43 -1.25
C ALA A 261 28.93 17.24 -1.30
N ASP A 262 30.01 16.76 -0.67
CA ASP A 262 31.33 17.40 -0.71
C ASP A 262 31.92 17.44 -2.13
N GLU A 263 31.81 16.37 -2.90
CA GLU A 263 32.30 16.29 -4.27
C GLU A 263 31.53 17.19 -5.20
N ASN A 264 30.19 17.24 -5.09
CA ASN A 264 29.33 18.12 -5.87
C ASN A 264 29.64 19.59 -5.54
N ALA A 265 29.74 19.96 -4.27
CA ALA A 265 30.06 21.30 -3.86
C ALA A 265 31.42 21.79 -4.41
N LYS A 266 32.45 20.94 -4.38
CA LYS A 266 33.77 21.22 -4.98
C LYS A 266 33.70 21.40 -6.49
N ARG A 267 32.97 20.51 -7.16
CA ARG A 267 32.83 20.51 -8.62
C ARG A 267 32.06 21.72 -9.13
N ASP A 268 31.01 22.11 -8.41
CA ASP A 268 30.13 23.20 -8.80
C ASP A 268 30.55 24.55 -8.19
N ALA A 269 31.70 24.57 -7.48
CA ALA A 269 32.27 25.72 -6.78
C ALA A 269 31.26 26.44 -5.86
N ASP A 270 30.47 25.66 -5.14
CA ASP A 270 29.47 26.18 -4.20
C ASP A 270 30.12 26.74 -2.94
N ALA A 271 30.27 28.07 -2.91
CA ALA A 271 30.84 28.77 -1.77
C ALA A 271 29.94 28.77 -0.52
N ASN A 272 28.68 28.38 -0.64
CA ASN A 272 27.71 28.36 0.46
C ASN A 272 27.54 26.96 1.07
N TYR A 273 28.14 25.95 0.49
CA TYR A 273 28.05 24.59 0.99
C TYR A 273 28.62 24.48 2.42
N LYS A 274 27.86 23.79 3.26
CA LYS A 274 28.30 23.42 4.62
C LYS A 274 27.98 21.95 4.84
N PRO A 275 28.94 21.15 5.35
CA PRO A 275 28.69 19.77 5.74
C PRO A 275 27.52 19.67 6.74
N ASN A 276 26.69 18.67 6.57
CA ASN A 276 25.67 18.35 7.57
C ASN A 276 26.31 17.64 8.77
N THR A 277 26.24 18.25 9.95
CA THR A 277 26.84 17.74 11.19
C THR A 277 25.82 17.18 12.17
N ASP A 278 24.55 17.09 11.80
CA ASP A 278 23.52 16.49 12.64
C ASP A 278 23.88 15.00 12.92
N PRO A 279 23.93 14.58 14.18
CA PRO A 279 24.18 13.18 14.55
C PRO A 279 23.17 12.20 13.93
N ASN A 280 21.91 12.66 13.75
CA ASN A 280 20.81 11.87 13.15
C ASN A 280 20.59 12.15 11.66
N ARG A 281 21.57 12.82 11.01
CA ARG A 281 21.46 13.05 9.58
C ARG A 281 21.22 11.74 8.85
N TYR A 282 20.39 11.80 7.82
CA TYR A 282 19.98 10.66 7.03
C TYR A 282 18.97 9.69 7.70
N ALA A 283 18.44 10.02 8.90
CA ALA A 283 17.30 9.30 9.47
C ALA A 283 16.10 9.33 8.51
N TYR A 284 15.91 10.45 7.81
CA TYR A 284 14.89 10.59 6.76
C TYR A 284 15.00 9.51 5.66
N HIS A 285 16.20 9.01 5.39
CA HIS A 285 16.53 8.01 4.38
C HIS A 285 16.84 6.64 5.00
N GLN A 286 16.44 6.37 6.24
CA GLN A 286 16.75 5.14 6.97
C GLN A 286 18.25 4.79 6.96
N ALA A 287 19.14 5.81 6.88
CA ALA A 287 20.57 5.65 6.68
C ALA A 287 21.45 6.31 7.77
N ASN A 288 20.86 6.64 8.92
CA ASN A 288 21.58 7.18 10.07
C ASN A 288 22.35 6.12 10.87
N LYS A 289 21.94 4.85 10.77
CA LYS A 289 22.57 3.69 11.39
C LYS A 289 22.54 2.50 10.40
N PRO A 290 23.48 1.54 10.49
CA PRO A 290 23.36 0.27 9.80
C PRO A 290 22.03 -0.42 10.11
N ALA A 291 21.51 -1.20 9.16
CA ALA A 291 20.21 -1.86 9.27
C ALA A 291 20.06 -2.66 10.58
N THR A 292 21.09 -3.44 10.94
CA THR A 292 21.10 -4.26 12.16
C THR A 292 21.12 -3.46 13.47
N GLU A 293 21.45 -2.17 13.43
CA GLU A 293 21.49 -1.28 14.58
C GLU A 293 20.24 -0.37 14.70
N GLN A 294 19.33 -0.43 13.72
CA GLN A 294 18.10 0.35 13.75
C GLN A 294 17.11 -0.24 14.76
N ASP A 295 16.57 0.61 15.61
CA ASP A 295 15.67 0.26 16.72
C ASP A 295 14.34 1.04 16.70
N GLU A 296 14.22 2.01 15.79
CA GLU A 296 13.03 2.84 15.61
C GLU A 296 12.77 3.11 14.12
N ALA A 297 11.52 3.01 13.72
CA ALA A 297 11.08 3.44 12.41
C ALA A 297 11.06 4.96 12.35
N VAL A 298 11.89 5.55 11.50
CA VAL A 298 12.09 6.99 11.37
C VAL A 298 12.10 7.43 9.91
N GLY A 299 11.92 8.73 9.68
CA GLY A 299 11.99 9.32 8.36
C GLY A 299 10.76 9.05 7.50
N HIS A 300 10.92 9.13 6.19
CA HIS A 300 9.83 9.00 5.23
C HIS A 300 9.20 7.60 5.31
N ALA A 301 7.87 7.54 5.50
CA ALA A 301 7.18 6.29 5.83
C ALA A 301 7.18 5.27 4.68
N VAL A 302 7.05 5.73 3.43
CA VAL A 302 7.09 4.83 2.25
C VAL A 302 8.47 4.23 2.06
N ARG A 303 9.53 5.07 2.16
CA ARG A 303 10.93 4.60 2.10
C ARG A 303 11.19 3.52 3.14
N ALA A 304 10.76 3.76 4.38
CA ALA A 304 10.90 2.81 5.48
C ALA A 304 10.21 1.48 5.17
N GLY A 305 8.94 1.50 4.76
CA GLY A 305 8.20 0.28 4.44
C GLY A 305 8.82 -0.52 3.27
N TYR A 306 9.33 0.16 2.25
CA TYR A 306 10.05 -0.49 1.14
C TYR A 306 11.40 -1.07 1.58
N PHE A 307 12.16 -0.29 2.35
CA PHE A 307 13.44 -0.76 2.90
C PHE A 307 13.27 -1.98 3.80
N TYR A 308 12.29 -1.94 4.72
CA TYR A 308 12.04 -3.05 5.65
C TYR A 308 11.49 -4.29 4.91
N SER A 309 10.79 -4.11 3.78
CA SER A 309 10.43 -5.21 2.90
C SER A 309 11.66 -5.89 2.30
N GLY A 310 12.58 -5.12 1.71
CA GLY A 310 13.84 -5.65 1.19
C GLY A 310 14.74 -6.25 2.27
N LEU A 311 14.77 -5.66 3.47
CA LEU A 311 15.47 -6.18 4.64
C LEU A 311 14.97 -7.58 5.03
N ALA A 312 13.65 -7.77 5.10
CA ALA A 312 13.04 -9.06 5.43
C ALA A 312 13.26 -10.10 4.33
N ASP A 313 13.18 -9.69 3.05
CA ASP A 313 13.48 -10.56 1.91
C ASP A 313 14.92 -11.06 1.92
N VAL A 314 15.89 -10.16 2.14
CA VAL A 314 17.32 -10.53 2.22
C VAL A 314 17.56 -11.42 3.44
N ALA A 315 16.99 -11.09 4.62
CA ALA A 315 17.12 -11.92 5.82
C ALA A 315 16.64 -13.36 5.57
N ARG A 316 15.49 -13.53 4.91
CA ARG A 316 14.93 -14.85 4.57
C ARG A 316 15.80 -15.63 3.61
N LEU A 317 16.30 -15.00 2.53
CA LEU A 317 17.03 -15.69 1.46
C LEU A 317 18.51 -15.96 1.78
N THR A 318 19.06 -15.26 2.77
CA THR A 318 20.45 -15.44 3.24
C THR A 318 20.55 -16.11 4.59
N ASP A 319 19.43 -16.47 5.23
CA ASP A 319 19.36 -16.98 6.60
C ASP A 319 20.07 -16.06 7.62
N ASP A 320 20.07 -14.73 7.38
CA ASP A 320 20.70 -13.74 8.26
C ASP A 320 19.78 -13.37 9.43
N GLN A 321 20.08 -13.95 10.60
CA GLN A 321 19.29 -13.75 11.82
C GLN A 321 19.39 -12.31 12.35
N ASP A 322 20.51 -11.62 12.17
CA ASP A 322 20.67 -10.23 12.64
C ASP A 322 19.77 -9.27 11.86
N LEU A 323 19.61 -9.51 10.55
CA LEU A 323 18.65 -8.79 9.71
C LEU A 323 17.21 -9.15 10.05
N ALA A 324 16.90 -10.42 10.31
CA ALA A 324 15.58 -10.86 10.74
C ALA A 324 15.17 -10.21 12.07
N ASP A 325 16.08 -10.18 13.05
CA ASP A 325 15.85 -9.53 14.34
C ASP A 325 15.65 -8.01 14.20
N ALA A 326 16.35 -7.36 13.26
CA ALA A 326 16.17 -5.96 12.95
C ALA A 326 14.77 -5.70 12.34
N ALA A 327 14.34 -6.53 11.39
CA ALA A 327 13.01 -6.46 10.79
C ALA A 327 11.91 -6.57 11.87
N GLU A 328 12.03 -7.54 12.79
CA GLU A 328 11.08 -7.70 13.91
C GLU A 328 11.06 -6.49 14.84
N ARG A 329 12.22 -5.91 15.21
CA ARG A 329 12.27 -4.71 16.05
C ARG A 329 11.58 -3.51 15.40
N LEU A 330 11.82 -3.31 14.11
CA LEU A 330 11.22 -2.21 13.34
C LEU A 330 9.72 -2.42 13.15
N TRP A 331 9.30 -3.66 12.90
CA TRP A 331 7.89 -4.04 12.89
C TRP A 331 7.19 -3.68 14.20
N ARG A 332 7.76 -4.12 15.34
CA ARG A 332 7.22 -3.81 16.68
C ARG A 332 7.13 -2.31 16.92
N ASN A 333 8.14 -1.53 16.53
CA ASN A 333 8.09 -0.08 16.71
C ASN A 333 6.95 0.56 15.93
N ILE A 334 6.72 0.12 14.67
CA ILE A 334 5.60 0.63 13.86
C ILE A 334 4.26 0.24 14.49
N VAL A 335 4.04 -1.05 14.70
CA VAL A 335 2.72 -1.58 15.08
C VAL A 335 2.32 -1.15 16.49
N ASP A 336 3.25 -1.15 17.43
CA ASP A 336 2.95 -0.84 18.83
C ASP A 336 2.86 0.67 19.11
N LYS A 337 3.39 1.54 18.22
CA LYS A 337 3.59 2.96 18.56
C LYS A 337 3.27 3.97 17.46
N LYS A 338 3.13 3.54 16.20
CA LYS A 338 3.04 4.48 15.05
C LYS A 338 1.96 4.10 14.02
N LEU A 339 1.16 3.07 14.32
CA LEU A 339 0.10 2.57 13.45
C LEU A 339 -1.22 3.25 13.77
N TYR A 340 -1.87 3.82 12.76
CA TYR A 340 -3.24 4.32 12.86
C TYR A 340 -4.26 3.19 12.86
N VAL A 341 -5.41 3.42 13.48
CA VAL A 341 -6.52 2.45 13.55
C VAL A 341 -7.05 2.05 12.16
N THR A 342 -6.79 2.84 11.14
CA THR A 342 -7.12 2.60 9.73
C THR A 342 -6.03 1.84 8.96
N GLY A 343 -5.00 1.36 9.63
CA GLY A 343 -3.88 0.67 8.96
C GLY A 343 -2.91 1.61 8.22
N GLY A 344 -3.03 2.92 8.42
CA GLY A 344 -2.10 3.93 7.89
C GLY A 344 -0.88 4.12 8.78
N ILE A 345 0.19 4.67 8.22
CA ILE A 345 1.42 5.07 8.92
C ILE A 345 1.95 6.40 8.37
N GLY A 346 2.77 7.10 9.15
CA GLY A 346 3.33 8.41 8.79
C GLY A 346 2.48 9.56 9.36
N GLY A 347 2.92 10.16 10.47
CA GLY A 347 2.13 11.15 11.22
C GLY A 347 2.31 12.59 10.76
N THR A 348 3.43 12.94 10.09
CA THR A 348 3.75 14.33 9.78
C THR A 348 3.89 14.60 8.29
N VAL A 349 3.39 15.77 7.86
CA VAL A 349 3.59 16.31 6.50
C VAL A 349 5.06 16.69 6.24
N ASP A 350 5.80 16.99 7.29
CA ASP A 350 7.21 17.37 7.16
C ASP A 350 8.04 16.11 6.79
N GLY A 351 8.34 16.02 5.50
CA GLY A 351 9.05 14.88 4.92
C GLY A 351 8.20 13.63 4.74
N GLU A 352 6.85 13.70 4.81
CA GLU A 352 5.98 12.51 4.61
C GLU A 352 6.36 11.37 5.58
N ALA A 353 6.64 11.71 6.83
CA ALA A 353 7.48 10.93 7.71
C ALA A 353 6.74 10.39 8.95
N PHE A 354 7.38 9.41 9.58
CA PHE A 354 7.08 9.10 10.96
C PHE A 354 7.41 10.28 11.87
N SER A 355 6.56 10.51 12.85
CA SER A 355 6.84 11.38 13.97
C SER A 355 7.39 10.57 15.16
N TYR A 356 7.43 11.15 16.36
CA TYR A 356 7.83 10.42 17.55
C TYR A 356 6.78 9.37 17.97
N ASN A 357 7.19 8.43 18.84
CA ASN A 357 6.30 7.35 19.29
C ASN A 357 5.02 7.90 19.93
N TYR A 358 3.87 7.35 19.56
CA TYR A 358 2.52 7.71 20.03
C TYR A 358 2.02 9.08 19.56
N ASP A 359 2.67 9.70 18.56
CA ASP A 359 2.20 10.91 17.91
C ASP A 359 1.39 10.54 16.67
N LEU A 360 0.08 10.49 16.85
CA LEU A 360 -0.89 10.09 15.84
C LEU A 360 -1.98 11.17 15.70
N PRO A 361 -1.66 12.34 15.10
CA PRO A 361 -2.64 13.39 14.86
C PRO A 361 -3.75 12.91 13.92
N ASN A 362 -4.97 13.42 14.08
CA ASN A 362 -6.13 13.02 13.27
C ASN A 362 -6.34 13.93 12.06
N ASP A 363 -6.43 15.24 12.29
CA ASP A 363 -6.73 16.26 11.26
C ASP A 363 -5.55 16.60 10.36
N SER A 364 -4.34 16.48 10.91
CA SER A 364 -3.08 16.78 10.24
C SER A 364 -2.26 15.54 9.90
N ALA A 365 -2.81 14.35 10.11
CA ALA A 365 -2.19 13.10 9.73
C ALA A 365 -1.76 13.12 8.26
N TYR A 366 -0.53 12.72 7.97
CA TYR A 366 -0.14 12.50 6.59
C TYR A 366 -0.71 11.19 6.06
N SER A 367 -0.41 10.08 6.75
CA SER A 367 -1.00 8.76 6.45
C SER A 367 -1.14 8.53 4.94
N GLU A 368 0.00 8.58 4.26
CA GLU A 368 0.06 8.47 2.80
C GLU A 368 -0.50 7.12 2.33
N THR A 369 -1.26 7.13 1.25
CA THR A 369 -1.75 5.89 0.62
C THR A 369 -0.61 4.92 0.29
N CYS A 370 0.52 5.41 -0.26
CA CYS A 370 1.70 4.57 -0.52
C CYS A 370 2.33 4.02 0.75
N ALA A 371 2.22 4.72 1.88
CA ALA A 371 2.77 4.25 3.14
C ALA A 371 1.97 3.05 3.69
N ALA A 372 0.63 3.08 3.61
CA ALA A 372 -0.20 1.92 3.94
C ALA A 372 0.09 0.72 3.02
N ILE A 373 0.28 0.96 1.72
CA ILE A 373 0.69 -0.08 0.76
C ILE A 373 2.07 -0.64 1.10
N SER A 374 3.04 0.20 1.46
CA SER A 374 4.38 -0.25 1.85
C SER A 374 4.37 -1.07 3.14
N LEU A 375 3.45 -0.75 4.08
CA LEU A 375 3.22 -1.56 5.27
C LEU A 375 2.65 -2.94 4.92
N ALA A 376 1.71 -3.01 3.96
CA ALA A 376 1.21 -4.29 3.47
C ALA A 376 2.32 -5.13 2.80
N PHE A 377 3.23 -4.51 2.06
CA PHE A 377 4.40 -5.18 1.51
C PHE A 377 5.33 -5.72 2.59
N PHE A 378 5.60 -4.91 3.61
CA PHE A 378 6.42 -5.33 4.73
C PHE A 378 5.77 -6.47 5.53
N ALA A 379 4.47 -6.37 5.82
CA ALA A 379 3.70 -7.42 6.48
C ALA A 379 3.76 -8.76 5.72
N ARG A 380 3.62 -8.73 4.39
CA ARG A 380 3.76 -9.92 3.54
C ARG A 380 5.14 -10.55 3.69
N ARG A 381 6.23 -9.76 3.65
CA ARG A 381 7.61 -10.28 3.80
C ARG A 381 7.84 -10.85 5.19
N MET A 382 7.23 -10.27 6.22
CA MET A 382 7.27 -10.83 7.57
C MET A 382 6.53 -12.18 7.65
N LEU A 383 5.41 -12.36 6.90
CA LEU A 383 4.74 -13.66 6.77
C LEU A 383 5.60 -14.69 6.03
N GLU A 384 6.36 -14.26 5.03
CA GLU A 384 7.29 -15.13 4.31
C GLU A 384 8.49 -15.53 5.19
N LEU A 385 8.98 -14.62 6.02
CA LEU A 385 10.06 -14.84 6.97
C LEU A 385 9.64 -15.75 8.13
N ALA A 386 8.44 -15.50 8.71
CA ALA A 386 7.86 -16.32 9.78
C ALA A 386 6.33 -16.11 9.84
N PRO A 387 5.50 -17.08 9.47
CA PRO A 387 4.04 -16.92 9.49
C PRO A 387 3.52 -16.69 10.92
N LYS A 388 3.12 -15.46 11.23
CA LYS A 388 2.41 -15.07 12.46
C LYS A 388 1.15 -14.29 12.08
N ALA A 389 0.00 -14.62 12.68
CA ALA A 389 -1.28 -14.03 12.33
C ALA A 389 -1.31 -12.49 12.46
N GLU A 390 -0.58 -11.92 13.41
CA GLU A 390 -0.50 -10.48 13.62
C GLU A 390 0.00 -9.71 12.38
N TYR A 391 0.90 -10.30 11.58
CA TYR A 391 1.35 -9.67 10.34
C TYR A 391 0.21 -9.60 9.33
N ALA A 392 -0.59 -10.67 9.23
CA ALA A 392 -1.75 -10.71 8.36
C ALA A 392 -2.88 -9.79 8.86
N ASP A 393 -3.08 -9.62 10.16
CA ASP A 393 -4.07 -8.70 10.73
C ASP A 393 -3.75 -7.24 10.37
N VAL A 394 -2.49 -6.83 10.47
CA VAL A 394 -2.04 -5.48 10.07
C VAL A 394 -2.13 -5.29 8.56
N MET A 395 -1.71 -6.29 7.79
CA MET A 395 -1.84 -6.30 6.34
C MET A 395 -3.29 -6.15 5.89
N GLU A 396 -4.19 -6.92 6.48
CA GLU A 396 -5.64 -6.85 6.23
C GLU A 396 -6.19 -5.46 6.55
N SER A 397 -5.85 -4.89 7.71
CA SER A 397 -6.27 -3.53 8.10
C SER A 397 -5.78 -2.47 7.11
N ALA A 398 -4.51 -2.52 6.70
CA ALA A 398 -3.95 -1.58 5.73
C ALA A 398 -4.64 -1.67 4.36
N LEU A 399 -4.92 -2.90 3.89
CA LEU A 399 -5.58 -3.14 2.61
C LEU A 399 -7.03 -2.66 2.60
N TYR A 400 -7.85 -3.07 3.58
CA TYR A 400 -9.29 -2.80 3.58
C TYR A 400 -9.66 -1.35 3.94
N ASN A 401 -8.77 -0.58 4.55
CA ASN A 401 -9.09 0.78 5.00
C ASN A 401 -8.26 1.83 4.26
N THR A 402 -7.06 2.18 4.72
CA THR A 402 -6.29 3.31 4.15
C THR A 402 -5.95 3.10 2.66
N THR A 403 -5.59 1.89 2.24
CA THR A 403 -5.29 1.62 0.83
C THR A 403 -6.49 1.87 -0.08
N LEU A 404 -7.65 1.29 0.24
CA LEU A 404 -8.87 1.47 -0.56
C LEU A 404 -9.43 2.89 -0.43
N ALA A 405 -9.28 3.57 0.72
CA ALA A 405 -9.66 4.97 0.89
C ALA A 405 -8.92 5.89 -0.09
N GLY A 406 -7.74 5.50 -0.55
CA GLY A 406 -6.96 6.24 -1.54
C GLY A 406 -7.63 6.39 -2.91
N MET A 407 -8.67 5.62 -3.23
CA MET A 407 -9.35 5.60 -4.52
C MET A 407 -10.84 5.90 -4.36
N ALA A 408 -11.42 6.69 -5.28
CA ALA A 408 -12.87 6.87 -5.36
C ALA A 408 -13.57 5.61 -5.87
N LEU A 409 -14.86 5.45 -5.52
CA LEU A 409 -15.65 4.28 -5.93
C LEU A 409 -15.94 4.22 -7.44
N ASP A 410 -15.67 5.29 -8.19
CA ASP A 410 -15.67 5.34 -9.65
C ASP A 410 -14.29 5.11 -10.29
N GLY A 411 -13.21 5.04 -9.48
CA GLY A 411 -11.85 4.79 -9.92
C GLY A 411 -11.15 5.97 -10.63
N LYS A 412 -11.71 7.19 -10.61
CA LYS A 412 -11.23 8.33 -11.41
C LYS A 412 -10.67 9.49 -10.61
N SER A 413 -10.61 9.37 -9.29
CA SER A 413 -9.97 10.33 -8.40
C SER A 413 -9.36 9.66 -7.18
N PHE A 414 -8.36 10.32 -6.56
CA PHE A 414 -7.48 9.68 -5.60
C PHE A 414 -7.14 10.60 -4.43
N PHE A 415 -6.90 10.00 -3.26
CA PHE A 415 -6.23 10.65 -2.15
C PHE A 415 -4.73 10.31 -2.13
N TYR A 416 -3.92 11.31 -1.86
CA TYR A 416 -2.53 11.16 -1.48
C TYR A 416 -2.43 10.89 0.03
N VAL A 417 -3.10 11.73 0.81
CA VAL A 417 -3.13 11.79 2.27
C VAL A 417 -4.49 11.28 2.78
N ASN A 418 -4.49 10.47 3.84
CA ASN A 418 -5.68 9.86 4.42
C ASN A 418 -5.84 10.24 5.90
N PRO A 419 -6.42 11.41 6.21
CA PRO A 419 -6.64 11.88 7.57
C PRO A 419 -7.74 11.08 8.27
N LEU A 420 -7.76 11.14 9.61
CA LEU A 420 -8.81 10.52 10.43
C LEU A 420 -9.87 11.52 10.90
N GLU A 421 -9.64 12.80 10.66
CA GLU A 421 -10.61 13.87 10.90
C GLU A 421 -10.46 14.93 9.80
N VAL A 422 -11.57 15.38 9.22
CA VAL A 422 -11.60 16.39 8.17
C VAL A 422 -12.65 17.44 8.48
N ASN A 423 -12.22 18.69 8.54
CA ASN A 423 -13.08 19.85 8.50
C ASN A 423 -12.79 20.61 7.19
N PRO A 424 -13.69 20.62 6.21
CA PRO A 424 -13.48 21.22 4.90
C PRO A 424 -13.13 22.72 4.99
N TYR A 425 -13.80 23.45 5.87
CA TYR A 425 -13.50 24.86 6.07
C TYR A 425 -12.05 25.09 6.52
N ALA A 426 -11.57 24.27 7.47
CA ALA A 426 -10.19 24.34 7.92
C ALA A 426 -9.20 23.97 6.81
N CYS A 427 -9.48 22.95 6.00
CA CYS A 427 -8.65 22.56 4.86
C CYS A 427 -8.47 23.72 3.85
N HIS A 428 -9.50 24.53 3.64
CA HIS A 428 -9.44 25.67 2.72
C HIS A 428 -8.79 26.93 3.32
N LYS A 429 -8.78 27.09 4.64
CA LYS A 429 -8.36 28.32 5.32
C LYS A 429 -7.05 28.21 6.07
N ASP A 430 -6.73 27.05 6.62
CA ASP A 430 -5.52 26.84 7.42
C ASP A 430 -4.38 26.29 6.57
N SER A 431 -3.33 27.09 6.36
CA SER A 431 -2.17 26.65 5.58
C SER A 431 -1.41 25.46 6.18
N ARG A 432 -1.59 25.17 7.48
CA ARG A 432 -1.02 23.99 8.13
C ARG A 432 -1.66 22.70 7.63
N LEU A 433 -2.92 22.78 7.17
CA LEU A 433 -3.69 21.66 6.61
C LEU A 433 -3.69 21.62 5.07
N ARG A 434 -2.78 22.38 4.41
CA ARG A 434 -2.72 22.46 2.93
C ARG A 434 -2.57 21.11 2.22
N HIS A 435 -2.01 20.13 2.90
CA HIS A 435 -1.82 18.74 2.41
C HIS A 435 -3.10 17.91 2.51
N VAL A 436 -3.98 18.21 3.45
CA VAL A 436 -5.25 17.52 3.63
C VAL A 436 -6.26 18.03 2.61
N LYS A 437 -6.86 17.13 1.86
CA LYS A 437 -7.88 17.43 0.86
C LYS A 437 -9.23 16.87 1.31
N PRO A 438 -10.30 17.68 1.33
CA PRO A 438 -11.62 17.19 1.72
C PRO A 438 -12.28 16.31 0.65
N VAL A 439 -11.70 16.29 -0.57
CA VAL A 439 -12.14 15.44 -1.69
C VAL A 439 -10.94 14.91 -2.48
N ARG A 440 -11.12 13.80 -3.15
CA ARG A 440 -10.09 13.18 -3.99
C ARG A 440 -9.75 14.04 -5.20
N GLN A 441 -8.53 13.93 -5.66
CA GLN A 441 -7.97 14.69 -6.79
C GLN A 441 -7.94 13.81 -8.04
N LYS A 442 -8.15 14.42 -9.23
CA LYS A 442 -8.09 13.70 -10.52
C LYS A 442 -6.72 13.08 -10.78
N TRP A 443 -5.66 13.81 -10.50
CA TRP A 443 -4.27 13.40 -10.64
C TRP A 443 -3.35 14.33 -9.87
N PHE A 444 -2.10 13.92 -9.71
CA PHE A 444 -1.05 14.68 -9.03
C PHE A 444 0.15 14.83 -9.96
N GLY A 445 0.93 15.91 -9.83
CA GLY A 445 2.25 16.00 -10.47
C GLY A 445 3.19 14.91 -9.96
N CYS A 446 3.20 14.70 -8.63
CA CYS A 446 3.83 13.53 -8.00
C CYS A 446 2.77 12.43 -7.81
N ALA A 447 2.56 11.60 -8.82
CA ALA A 447 1.46 10.63 -8.88
C ALA A 447 1.85 9.24 -8.38
N CYS A 448 2.55 9.12 -7.24
CA CYS A 448 2.94 7.81 -6.72
C CYS A 448 1.74 6.96 -6.28
N CYS A 449 0.71 7.56 -5.65
CA CYS A 449 -0.38 6.83 -5.01
C CYS A 449 -1.36 6.16 -6.00
N PRO A 450 -1.88 6.82 -7.05
CA PRO A 450 -2.85 6.21 -7.94
C PRO A 450 -2.38 4.89 -8.59
N PRO A 451 -1.19 4.82 -9.23
CA PRO A 451 -0.74 3.57 -9.82
C PRO A 451 -0.27 2.55 -8.77
N ASN A 452 0.11 3.00 -7.56
CA ASN A 452 0.43 2.10 -6.46
C ASN A 452 -0.82 1.36 -5.94
N ILE A 453 -1.99 2.05 -5.89
CA ILE A 453 -3.28 1.41 -5.60
C ILE A 453 -3.62 0.39 -6.69
N ALA A 454 -3.50 0.76 -7.95
CA ALA A 454 -3.83 -0.13 -9.05
C ALA A 454 -3.04 -1.44 -8.99
N ARG A 455 -1.71 -1.38 -8.77
CA ARG A 455 -0.88 -2.58 -8.73
C ARG A 455 -1.19 -3.48 -7.53
N ILE A 456 -1.47 -2.93 -6.33
CA ILE A 456 -1.74 -3.77 -5.16
C ILE A 456 -3.12 -4.40 -5.22
N VAL A 457 -4.14 -3.71 -5.74
CA VAL A 457 -5.49 -4.26 -5.88
C VAL A 457 -5.53 -5.38 -6.92
N GLU A 458 -4.87 -5.20 -8.07
CA GLU A 458 -4.77 -6.24 -9.09
C GLU A 458 -3.92 -7.46 -8.67
N SER A 459 -3.07 -7.32 -7.65
CA SER A 459 -2.25 -8.41 -7.11
C SER A 459 -2.68 -8.88 -5.72
N VAL A 460 -3.85 -8.45 -5.21
CA VAL A 460 -4.25 -8.72 -3.82
C VAL A 460 -4.28 -10.21 -3.45
N GLN A 461 -4.54 -11.09 -4.40
CA GLN A 461 -4.51 -12.55 -4.22
C GLN A 461 -3.12 -13.08 -3.87
N GLU A 462 -2.02 -12.40 -4.20
CA GLU A 462 -0.67 -12.80 -3.78
C GLU A 462 -0.43 -12.63 -2.28
N TYR A 463 -1.34 -11.94 -1.59
CA TYR A 463 -1.29 -11.69 -0.13
C TYR A 463 -2.13 -12.69 0.65
N ALA A 464 -2.93 -13.51 -0.04
CA ALA A 464 -3.88 -14.41 0.62
C ALA A 464 -3.27 -15.74 1.07
N TYR A 465 -2.26 -16.25 0.36
CA TYR A 465 -1.75 -17.60 0.58
C TYR A 465 -0.24 -17.70 0.45
N THR A 466 0.39 -18.49 1.36
CA THR A 466 1.78 -18.92 1.19
C THR A 466 1.89 -20.44 1.42
N VAL A 467 2.93 -21.05 0.87
CA VAL A 467 3.31 -22.43 1.12
C VAL A 467 4.62 -22.45 1.91
N ALA A 468 4.68 -23.25 2.97
CA ALA A 468 5.91 -23.48 3.71
C ALA A 468 7.03 -24.00 2.78
N GLU A 469 8.29 -23.63 3.02
CA GLU A 469 9.41 -24.07 2.16
C GLU A 469 9.60 -25.58 2.12
N ASP A 470 9.19 -26.29 3.16
CA ASP A 470 9.19 -27.76 3.18
C ASP A 470 8.10 -28.37 2.29
N GLY A 471 7.21 -27.55 1.70
CA GLY A 471 6.13 -27.97 0.82
C GLY A 471 4.97 -28.69 1.54
N GLY A 472 4.96 -28.73 2.88
CA GLY A 472 3.99 -29.52 3.64
C GLY A 472 2.77 -28.75 4.14
N THR A 473 2.82 -27.42 4.15
CA THR A 473 1.78 -26.55 4.74
C THR A 473 1.35 -25.44 3.79
N LEU A 474 0.04 -25.28 3.58
CA LEU A 474 -0.58 -24.13 2.93
C LEU A 474 -1.17 -23.22 4.00
N PHE A 475 -0.71 -21.96 4.05
CA PHE A 475 -1.24 -20.92 4.92
C PHE A 475 -2.31 -20.10 4.20
N THR A 476 -3.43 -19.86 4.89
CA THR A 476 -4.47 -18.90 4.50
C THR A 476 -4.32 -17.67 5.38
N HIS A 477 -3.84 -16.55 4.81
CA HIS A 477 -3.62 -15.30 5.51
C HIS A 477 -4.84 -14.38 5.44
N LEU A 478 -5.47 -14.28 4.26
CA LEU A 478 -6.67 -13.51 4.01
C LEU A 478 -7.80 -14.43 3.54
N TYR A 479 -9.00 -14.20 4.04
CA TYR A 479 -10.18 -14.98 3.69
C TYR A 479 -10.87 -14.35 2.48
N MET A 480 -10.39 -14.72 1.29
CA MET A 480 -10.95 -14.32 0.00
C MET A 480 -11.65 -15.49 -0.66
N GLY A 481 -12.84 -15.27 -1.20
CA GLY A 481 -13.50 -16.26 -2.06
C GLY A 481 -12.74 -16.40 -3.37
N GLY A 482 -12.50 -17.64 -3.78
CA GLY A 482 -11.72 -17.92 -4.97
C GLY A 482 -11.13 -19.33 -4.99
N VAL A 483 -10.15 -19.52 -5.87
CA VAL A 483 -9.46 -20.80 -6.03
C VAL A 483 -7.96 -20.60 -5.82
N ALA A 484 -7.37 -21.36 -4.91
CA ALA A 484 -5.93 -21.40 -4.68
C ALA A 484 -5.37 -22.78 -5.08
N LYS A 485 -4.33 -22.82 -5.92
CA LYS A 485 -3.67 -24.04 -6.40
C LYS A 485 -2.26 -24.13 -5.84
N ALA A 486 -1.96 -25.24 -5.18
CA ALA A 486 -0.66 -25.49 -4.58
C ALA A 486 -0.19 -26.94 -4.84
N GLU A 487 1.09 -27.17 -4.76
CA GLU A 487 1.66 -28.51 -4.64
C GLU A 487 2.06 -28.74 -3.17
N LEU A 488 1.44 -29.72 -2.51
CA LEU A 488 1.69 -30.03 -1.10
C LEU A 488 2.17 -31.46 -0.96
N ASN A 489 3.38 -31.65 -0.47
CA ASN A 489 4.04 -32.97 -0.37
C ASN A 489 3.97 -33.80 -1.67
N GLY A 490 4.16 -33.12 -2.82
CA GLY A 490 4.10 -33.74 -4.15
C GLY A 490 2.68 -34.03 -4.66
N THR A 491 1.65 -33.54 -3.98
CA THR A 491 0.24 -33.65 -4.39
C THR A 491 -0.26 -32.31 -4.88
N ALA A 492 -0.84 -32.27 -6.08
CA ALA A 492 -1.56 -31.10 -6.55
C ALA A 492 -2.85 -30.93 -5.74
N VAL A 493 -2.98 -29.80 -5.05
CA VAL A 493 -4.11 -29.45 -4.20
C VAL A 493 -4.72 -28.15 -4.72
N GLU A 494 -6.05 -28.16 -4.85
CA GLU A 494 -6.83 -26.95 -5.12
C GLU A 494 -7.75 -26.71 -3.93
N LEU A 495 -7.70 -25.49 -3.39
CA LEU A 495 -8.58 -25.02 -2.33
C LEU A 495 -9.62 -24.08 -2.95
N ASP A 496 -10.87 -24.55 -3.05
CA ASP A 496 -12.00 -23.78 -3.59
C ASP A 496 -12.73 -23.11 -2.42
N VAL A 497 -12.61 -21.78 -2.31
CA VAL A 497 -13.04 -21.00 -1.15
C VAL A 497 -14.22 -20.13 -1.51
N THR A 498 -15.28 -20.20 -0.70
CA THR A 498 -16.33 -19.19 -0.63
C THR A 498 -16.18 -18.42 0.66
N ALA A 499 -16.20 -17.08 0.61
CA ALA A 499 -16.11 -16.23 1.78
C ALA A 499 -17.00 -14.99 1.59
N ASN A 500 -17.66 -14.55 2.67
CA ASN A 500 -18.54 -13.38 2.69
C ASN A 500 -17.89 -12.17 3.41
N LEU A 501 -16.59 -12.25 3.70
CA LEU A 501 -15.83 -11.11 4.23
C LEU A 501 -15.75 -9.96 3.20
N PRO A 502 -15.70 -8.72 3.63
CA PRO A 502 -15.63 -8.24 5.03
C PRO A 502 -16.99 -8.05 5.72
N TRP A 503 -18.10 -8.40 5.06
CA TRP A 503 -19.44 -8.08 5.57
C TRP A 503 -20.00 -9.13 6.51
N GLN A 504 -19.67 -10.40 6.31
CA GLN A 504 -20.08 -11.53 7.16
C GLN A 504 -18.88 -12.45 7.40
N GLY A 505 -18.82 -13.12 8.55
CA GLY A 505 -17.68 -13.92 8.97
C GLY A 505 -17.66 -15.36 8.46
N ASP A 506 -18.67 -15.75 7.68
CA ASP A 506 -18.85 -17.10 7.22
C ASP A 506 -18.15 -17.42 5.90
N GLY A 507 -17.80 -18.68 5.76
CA GLY A 507 -17.23 -19.18 4.54
C GLY A 507 -16.90 -20.67 4.60
N LYS A 508 -16.41 -21.18 3.48
CA LYS A 508 -16.09 -22.58 3.30
C LYS A 508 -14.97 -22.76 2.31
N ALA A 509 -14.01 -23.61 2.65
CA ALA A 509 -12.98 -24.08 1.75
C ALA A 509 -13.23 -25.56 1.43
N VAL A 510 -13.20 -25.94 0.16
CA VAL A 510 -13.32 -27.31 -0.32
C VAL A 510 -11.98 -27.77 -0.87
N VAL A 511 -11.46 -28.86 -0.32
CA VAL A 511 -10.22 -29.48 -0.80
C VAL A 511 -10.50 -30.27 -2.07
N ARG A 512 -9.77 -29.98 -3.14
CA ARG A 512 -9.74 -30.76 -4.36
C ARG A 512 -8.35 -31.34 -4.54
N LEU A 513 -8.28 -32.65 -4.69
CA LEU A 513 -7.02 -33.31 -4.99
C LEU A 513 -6.92 -33.51 -6.51
N GLY A 514 -5.81 -32.96 -7.11
CA GLY A 514 -5.62 -32.99 -8.55
C GLY A 514 -5.47 -34.40 -9.09
N GLY A 515 -6.39 -34.78 -9.97
CA GLY A 515 -6.30 -35.94 -10.84
C GLY A 515 -6.24 -35.47 -12.28
N ASP A 516 -5.94 -36.37 -13.19
CA ASP A 516 -5.94 -36.14 -14.63
C ASP A 516 -7.22 -35.39 -15.06
N ALA A 517 -7.08 -34.48 -16.05
CA ALA A 517 -8.19 -33.73 -16.64
C ALA A 517 -9.38 -34.57 -17.16
N ALA A 518 -9.36 -35.87 -16.92
CA ALA A 518 -10.37 -36.83 -17.35
C ALA A 518 -11.32 -37.32 -16.24
N GLY A 519 -11.13 -36.96 -14.96
CA GLY A 519 -12.13 -37.17 -13.89
C GLY A 519 -12.57 -38.61 -13.61
N THR A 520 -11.76 -39.65 -13.87
CA THR A 520 -12.23 -41.02 -13.92
C THR A 520 -11.73 -41.95 -12.81
N SER A 521 -10.91 -41.48 -11.85
CA SER A 521 -10.53 -42.32 -10.68
C SER A 521 -10.55 -41.47 -9.41
N ALA A 522 -11.19 -42.03 -8.35
CA ALA A 522 -11.07 -41.46 -7.00
C ALA A 522 -9.59 -41.41 -6.62
N GLN A 523 -9.07 -40.23 -6.34
CA GLN A 523 -7.67 -40.07 -5.92
C GLN A 523 -7.45 -40.64 -4.52
N ALA A 524 -6.23 -41.16 -4.31
CA ALA A 524 -5.82 -41.61 -2.99
C ALA A 524 -5.77 -40.39 -2.04
N PRO A 525 -6.13 -40.61 -0.76
CA PRO A 525 -5.96 -39.55 0.24
C PRO A 525 -4.51 -39.06 0.31
N ALA A 526 -4.34 -37.75 0.56
CA ALA A 526 -3.03 -37.14 0.64
C ALA A 526 -2.80 -36.53 2.02
N ARG A 527 -1.55 -36.60 2.52
CA ARG A 527 -1.21 -36.06 3.84
C ARG A 527 -0.50 -34.72 3.71
N PHE A 528 -1.11 -33.63 4.27
CA PHE A 528 -0.57 -32.30 4.33
C PHE A 528 -1.25 -31.49 5.44
N THR A 529 -0.84 -30.24 5.62
CA THR A 529 -1.38 -29.31 6.60
C THR A 529 -2.04 -28.12 5.89
N LEU A 530 -3.24 -27.74 6.35
CA LEU A 530 -3.86 -26.47 6.05
C LEU A 530 -3.81 -25.60 7.30
N ALA A 531 -3.21 -24.43 7.20
CA ALA A 531 -3.09 -23.49 8.31
C ALA A 531 -3.97 -22.27 8.05
N PHE A 532 -5.00 -22.09 8.87
CA PHE A 532 -5.95 -20.99 8.76
C PHE A 532 -5.65 -19.92 9.82
N ARG A 533 -5.50 -18.66 9.40
CA ARG A 533 -5.32 -17.54 10.33
C ARG A 533 -6.51 -17.44 11.29
N LEU A 534 -6.23 -17.18 12.54
CA LEU A 534 -7.21 -16.81 13.54
C LEU A 534 -7.27 -15.28 13.61
N PRO A 535 -8.31 -14.64 13.03
CA PRO A 535 -8.32 -13.18 12.90
C PRO A 535 -8.33 -12.47 14.25
N GLY A 536 -7.38 -11.55 14.48
CA GLY A 536 -7.26 -10.83 15.75
C GLY A 536 -8.48 -9.95 16.09
N TRP A 537 -9.27 -9.58 15.07
CA TRP A 537 -10.50 -8.84 15.30
C TRP A 537 -11.64 -9.68 15.91
N VAL A 538 -11.54 -11.01 15.99
CA VAL A 538 -12.46 -11.82 16.81
C VAL A 538 -12.25 -11.57 18.31
N GLY A 539 -11.03 -11.20 18.70
CA GLY A 539 -10.67 -10.80 20.06
C GLY A 539 -10.34 -11.95 21.02
N ASP A 540 -10.69 -13.18 20.67
CA ASP A 540 -10.37 -14.41 21.42
C ASP A 540 -9.92 -15.50 20.45
N GLU A 541 -8.65 -15.92 20.57
CA GLU A 541 -8.05 -16.92 19.72
C GLU A 541 -8.77 -18.29 19.79
N SER A 542 -9.23 -18.67 20.99
CA SER A 542 -9.98 -19.91 21.19
C SER A 542 -11.36 -19.85 20.52
N ALA A 543 -12.04 -18.70 20.57
CA ALA A 543 -13.31 -18.48 19.89
C ALA A 543 -13.11 -18.49 18.37
N ALA A 544 -12.05 -17.85 17.86
CA ALA A 544 -11.71 -17.89 16.45
C ALA A 544 -11.40 -19.30 15.97
N ALA A 545 -10.65 -20.10 16.75
CA ALA A 545 -10.36 -21.47 16.43
C ALA A 545 -11.62 -22.38 16.49
N ALA A 546 -12.52 -22.13 17.44
CA ALA A 546 -13.79 -22.86 17.55
C ALA A 546 -14.76 -22.56 16.40
N ALA A 547 -14.63 -21.38 15.77
CA ALA A 547 -15.40 -21.00 14.59
C ALA A 547 -14.99 -21.76 13.31
N ILE A 548 -13.87 -22.50 13.33
CA ILE A 548 -13.39 -23.30 12.19
C ILE A 548 -13.66 -24.77 12.48
N THR A 549 -14.25 -25.49 11.52
CA THR A 549 -14.48 -26.96 11.59
C THR A 549 -14.04 -27.63 10.30
N ALA A 550 -13.47 -28.83 10.40
CA ALA A 550 -12.96 -29.55 9.24
C ALA A 550 -13.53 -30.98 9.14
N THR A 551 -13.77 -31.42 7.92
CA THR A 551 -14.12 -32.83 7.65
C THR A 551 -12.97 -33.76 8.10
N GLY A 552 -13.29 -34.80 8.82
CA GLY A 552 -12.29 -35.77 9.31
C GLY A 552 -11.76 -35.49 10.71
N GLU A 553 -12.19 -34.39 11.35
CA GLU A 553 -12.07 -34.23 12.79
C GLU A 553 -13.09 -35.13 13.50
N SER A 554 -12.75 -35.62 14.67
CA SER A 554 -13.68 -36.44 15.48
C SER A 554 -14.45 -35.55 16.44
N GLU A 555 -15.78 -35.62 16.45
CA GLU A 555 -16.66 -34.91 17.38
C GLU A 555 -16.47 -35.32 18.86
N SER A 556 -15.76 -36.41 19.14
CA SER A 556 -15.72 -37.00 20.48
C SER A 556 -14.33 -37.40 21.00
N GLY A 557 -13.24 -36.92 20.42
CA GLY A 557 -11.89 -37.29 20.90
C GLY A 557 -11.52 -38.74 20.77
N ALA A 558 -12.22 -39.50 19.92
CA ALA A 558 -11.93 -40.89 19.66
C ALA A 558 -10.70 -41.07 18.75
N ASP A 559 -9.99 -42.16 18.93
CA ASP A 559 -8.73 -42.57 18.28
C ASP A 559 -8.80 -42.69 16.73
N SER A 560 -9.85 -42.19 16.07
CA SER A 560 -10.15 -42.33 14.64
C SER A 560 -10.13 -41.01 13.85
N SER A 561 -9.67 -39.91 14.43
CA SER A 561 -9.55 -38.61 13.72
C SER A 561 -8.51 -38.70 12.61
N ARG A 562 -8.90 -38.37 11.35
CA ARG A 562 -7.97 -38.26 10.21
C ARG A 562 -7.20 -36.95 10.21
N VAL A 563 -7.76 -35.90 10.81
CA VAL A 563 -7.24 -34.52 10.87
C VAL A 563 -7.09 -34.14 12.33
N THR A 564 -5.94 -33.64 12.69
CA THR A 564 -5.61 -33.13 14.04
C THR A 564 -5.52 -31.59 14.02
N ARG A 565 -5.79 -30.97 15.17
CA ARG A 565 -5.77 -29.51 15.38
C ARG A 565 -4.60 -29.11 16.26
N GLU A 566 -3.92 -28.04 15.90
CA GLU A 566 -2.93 -27.36 16.75
C GLU A 566 -3.05 -25.84 16.52
N ILE A 567 -3.00 -25.03 17.59
CA ILE A 567 -2.91 -23.58 17.48
C ILE A 567 -1.47 -23.18 17.75
N ARG A 568 -0.92 -22.41 16.82
CA ARG A 568 0.45 -21.85 16.95
C ARG A 568 0.55 -20.54 16.15
N ASP A 569 1.19 -19.53 16.74
CA ASP A 569 1.46 -18.22 16.12
C ASP A 569 0.20 -17.55 15.52
N GLY A 570 -0.97 -17.78 16.15
CA GLY A 570 -2.26 -17.27 15.71
C GLY A 570 -2.86 -17.99 14.49
N TYR A 571 -2.37 -19.18 14.14
CA TYR A 571 -2.95 -20.05 13.11
C TYR A 571 -3.48 -21.34 13.71
N LEU A 572 -4.60 -21.80 13.16
CA LEU A 572 -5.09 -23.15 13.36
C LEU A 572 -4.50 -24.06 12.28
N TYR A 573 -3.62 -24.95 12.69
CA TYR A 573 -3.04 -26.01 11.84
C TYR A 573 -3.94 -27.23 11.85
N LEU A 574 -4.45 -27.59 10.68
CA LEU A 574 -5.25 -28.79 10.43
C LEU A 574 -4.37 -29.78 9.67
N THR A 575 -3.75 -30.70 10.41
CA THR A 575 -2.79 -31.69 9.86
C THR A 575 -3.42 -33.04 9.75
N GLY A 576 -3.39 -33.66 8.59
CA GLY A 576 -3.98 -34.97 8.45
C GLY A 576 -3.99 -35.56 7.05
N GLU A 577 -4.78 -36.60 6.90
CA GLU A 577 -5.08 -37.26 5.64
C GLU A 577 -6.34 -36.64 5.03
N TRP A 578 -6.16 -35.90 3.95
CA TRP A 578 -7.23 -35.25 3.24
C TRP A 578 -7.72 -36.07 2.05
N ARG A 579 -8.99 -35.97 1.76
CA ARG A 579 -9.66 -36.61 0.62
C ARG A 579 -10.28 -35.56 -0.29
N ASP A 580 -10.44 -35.91 -1.55
CA ASP A 580 -11.16 -35.04 -2.47
C ASP A 580 -12.59 -34.80 -1.99
N GLY A 581 -12.98 -33.51 -1.94
CA GLY A 581 -14.25 -33.03 -1.42
C GLY A 581 -14.30 -32.81 0.09
N ASP A 582 -13.24 -33.08 0.86
CA ASP A 582 -13.17 -32.66 2.27
C ASP A 582 -13.31 -31.14 2.38
N THR A 583 -13.87 -30.66 3.49
CA THR A 583 -14.19 -29.26 3.67
C THR A 583 -13.66 -28.70 4.98
N VAL A 584 -13.29 -27.42 4.96
CA VAL A 584 -13.10 -26.59 6.14
C VAL A 584 -14.13 -25.48 6.09
N THR A 585 -14.97 -25.36 7.11
CA THR A 585 -15.94 -24.26 7.24
C THR A 585 -15.50 -23.31 8.34
N PHE A 586 -15.79 -22.04 8.17
CA PHE A 586 -15.54 -21.03 9.19
C PHE A 586 -16.75 -20.10 9.32
N ASP A 587 -17.02 -19.65 10.54
CA ASP A 587 -18.08 -18.68 10.85
C ASP A 587 -17.60 -17.78 12.00
N PHE A 588 -16.79 -16.80 11.68
CA PHE A 588 -16.19 -15.92 12.67
C PHE A 588 -17.22 -14.93 13.23
N PRO A 589 -17.36 -14.81 14.55
CA PRO A 589 -18.18 -13.78 15.11
C PRO A 589 -17.63 -12.39 14.77
N MET A 590 -18.49 -11.50 14.29
CA MET A 590 -18.13 -10.14 13.87
C MET A 590 -18.93 -9.09 14.66
N PRO A 591 -18.73 -8.97 15.98
CA PRO A 591 -19.35 -7.92 16.76
C PRO A 591 -18.79 -6.56 16.37
N VAL A 592 -19.60 -5.50 16.58
CA VAL A 592 -19.08 -4.14 16.58
C VAL A 592 -18.18 -3.97 17.79
N ARG A 593 -16.94 -3.57 17.56
CA ARG A 593 -15.96 -3.32 18.63
C ARG A 593 -15.72 -1.83 18.74
N MET A 594 -15.73 -1.35 19.97
CA MET A 594 -15.37 0.00 20.33
C MET A 594 -13.93 -0.02 20.84
N LEU A 595 -13.04 0.66 20.13
CA LEU A 595 -11.61 0.71 20.43
C LEU A 595 -11.24 2.04 21.09
N ALA A 596 -10.36 2.00 22.08
CA ALA A 596 -9.68 3.16 22.63
C ALA A 596 -8.18 3.10 22.26
N ALA A 597 -7.57 4.24 21.99
CA ALA A 597 -6.15 4.32 21.74
C ALA A 597 -5.33 4.09 23.03
N ASN A 598 -4.05 3.76 22.85
CA ASN A 598 -3.08 3.75 23.96
C ASN A 598 -3.11 5.12 24.69
N PRO A 599 -3.15 5.17 26.02
CA PRO A 599 -3.21 6.43 26.78
C PRO A 599 -2.10 7.44 26.47
N LEU A 600 -1.00 7.02 25.84
CA LEU A 600 0.08 7.89 25.38
C LEU A 600 -0.27 8.64 24.08
N VAL A 601 -1.27 8.21 23.33
CA VAL A 601 -1.79 8.91 22.15
C VAL A 601 -2.70 10.05 22.62
N ARG A 602 -2.17 11.26 22.64
CA ARG A 602 -2.83 12.44 23.20
C ARG A 602 -4.07 12.85 22.44
N GLU A 603 -4.02 12.72 21.11
CA GLU A 603 -5.08 13.17 20.20
C GLU A 603 -6.38 12.37 20.39
N ASP A 604 -6.27 11.13 20.87
CA ASP A 604 -7.42 10.23 21.04
C ASP A 604 -7.84 10.05 22.51
N ALA A 605 -7.30 10.87 23.41
CA ALA A 605 -7.68 10.83 24.81
C ALA A 605 -9.18 11.12 24.98
N GLY A 606 -9.94 10.16 25.56
CA GLY A 606 -11.37 10.25 25.75
C GLY A 606 -12.19 10.08 24.46
N LYS A 607 -11.58 9.53 23.40
CA LYS A 607 -12.25 9.19 22.14
C LYS A 607 -12.31 7.67 21.96
N VAL A 608 -13.23 7.23 21.11
CA VAL A 608 -13.41 5.83 20.72
C VAL A 608 -13.57 5.74 19.19
N ALA A 609 -13.05 4.67 18.60
CA ALA A 609 -13.26 4.32 17.20
C ALA A 609 -14.06 3.01 17.11
N PHE A 610 -14.79 2.84 16.03
CA PHE A 610 -15.62 1.66 15.80
C PHE A 610 -15.07 0.83 14.64
N VAL A 611 -14.94 -0.47 14.90
CA VAL A 611 -14.48 -1.45 13.91
C VAL A 611 -15.39 -2.67 13.91
N ARG A 612 -15.52 -3.32 12.75
CA ARG A 612 -16.23 -4.59 12.62
C ARG A 612 -15.51 -5.48 11.59
N GLY A 613 -15.07 -6.65 12.03
CA GLY A 613 -14.15 -7.45 11.21
C GLY A 613 -12.91 -6.62 10.86
N PRO A 614 -12.48 -6.62 9.59
CA PRO A 614 -11.32 -5.84 9.13
C PRO A 614 -11.62 -4.35 8.88
N ILE A 615 -12.88 -3.93 8.91
CA ILE A 615 -13.31 -2.59 8.51
C ILE A 615 -13.31 -1.63 9.68
N THR A 616 -12.67 -0.48 9.51
CA THR A 616 -12.81 0.71 10.35
C THR A 616 -13.93 1.60 9.81
N PHE A 617 -14.70 2.19 10.70
CA PHE A 617 -15.85 3.03 10.36
C PHE A 617 -15.62 4.49 10.73
N CYS A 618 -16.25 5.41 10.01
CA CYS A 618 -16.20 6.84 10.27
C CYS A 618 -17.60 7.49 10.18
N ALA A 619 -17.77 8.60 10.86
CA ALA A 619 -18.94 9.47 10.71
C ALA A 619 -18.69 10.49 9.59
N GLU A 620 -19.68 10.71 8.71
CA GLU A 620 -19.73 11.85 7.80
C GLU A 620 -20.85 12.83 8.20
N GLU A 621 -20.63 14.12 7.93
CA GLU A 621 -21.62 15.18 8.16
C GLU A 621 -22.95 14.87 7.45
N LYS A 622 -22.89 14.30 6.26
CA LYS A 622 -24.07 13.96 5.45
C LYS A 622 -25.06 13.04 6.13
N ASP A 623 -24.58 12.17 7.01
CA ASP A 623 -25.42 11.23 7.76
C ASP A 623 -25.73 11.72 9.18
N ASN A 624 -24.88 12.60 9.72
CA ASN A 624 -24.90 12.97 11.14
C ASN A 624 -25.16 14.47 11.38
N GLY A 625 -25.23 15.31 10.34
CA GLY A 625 -25.26 16.77 10.47
C GLY A 625 -23.89 17.36 10.80
N ALA A 626 -23.77 18.67 10.58
CA ALA A 626 -22.52 19.41 10.73
C ALA A 626 -22.00 19.44 12.18
N ASN A 627 -20.73 19.86 12.34
CA ASN A 627 -20.05 19.92 13.63
C ASN A 627 -19.92 18.54 14.29
N LEU A 628 -19.30 17.59 13.62
CA LEU A 628 -19.12 16.22 14.11
C LEU A 628 -18.40 16.16 15.46
N HIS A 629 -17.59 17.15 15.82
CA HIS A 629 -16.93 17.25 17.12
C HIS A 629 -17.91 17.42 18.31
N LEU A 630 -19.20 17.72 18.03
CA LEU A 630 -20.28 17.78 19.03
C LEU A 630 -21.07 16.46 19.13
N LEU A 631 -20.78 15.47 18.29
CA LEU A 631 -21.35 14.14 18.32
C LEU A 631 -20.50 13.22 19.21
N HIS A 632 -21.08 12.65 20.25
CA HIS A 632 -20.40 11.79 21.20
C HIS A 632 -20.97 10.38 21.15
N ALA A 633 -20.14 9.36 21.26
CA ALA A 633 -20.60 8.00 21.48
C ALA A 633 -21.15 7.86 22.91
N ASP A 634 -22.29 7.18 23.08
CA ASP A 634 -22.80 6.82 24.41
C ASP A 634 -22.05 5.55 24.89
N VAL A 635 -20.84 5.76 25.38
CA VAL A 635 -19.94 4.68 25.84
C VAL A 635 -20.58 3.90 27.00
N GLU A 636 -21.32 4.59 27.90
CA GLU A 636 -21.97 3.93 29.03
C GLU A 636 -23.06 2.95 28.56
N ALA A 637 -23.88 3.36 27.60
CA ALA A 637 -24.90 2.50 26.99
C ALA A 637 -24.27 1.32 26.23
N LEU A 638 -23.22 1.56 25.48
CA LEU A 638 -22.53 0.53 24.70
C LEU A 638 -21.78 -0.48 25.56
N LEU A 639 -21.22 -0.07 26.70
CA LEU A 639 -20.58 -0.99 27.64
C LEU A 639 -21.64 -1.81 28.41
N ALA A 640 -22.81 -1.23 28.67
CA ALA A 640 -23.91 -1.93 29.32
C ALA A 640 -24.61 -2.94 28.41
N ASP A 641 -24.72 -2.62 27.12
CA ASP A 641 -25.31 -3.47 26.09
C ASP A 641 -24.57 -3.27 24.75
N PRO A 642 -23.53 -4.06 24.46
CA PRO A 642 -22.83 -3.99 23.17
C PRO A 642 -23.73 -4.24 21.93
N SER A 643 -24.87 -4.93 22.11
CA SER A 643 -25.82 -5.20 21.01
C SER A 643 -26.66 -3.97 20.63
N ALA A 644 -26.57 -2.89 21.41
CA ALA A 644 -27.16 -1.60 21.05
C ALA A 644 -26.52 -0.97 19.82
N ALA A 645 -25.28 -1.32 19.50
CA ALA A 645 -24.66 -1.01 18.21
C ALA A 645 -25.28 -1.90 17.13
N LYS A 646 -26.06 -1.30 16.22
CA LYS A 646 -26.74 -2.03 15.15
C LYS A 646 -25.89 -2.07 13.89
N VAL A 647 -26.00 -3.19 13.19
CA VAL A 647 -25.34 -3.45 11.90
C VAL A 647 -26.42 -3.53 10.83
N GLU A 648 -26.36 -2.69 9.83
CA GLU A 648 -27.36 -2.64 8.76
C GLU A 648 -26.68 -2.71 7.38
N GLU A 649 -27.16 -3.62 6.54
CA GLU A 649 -26.81 -3.59 5.11
C GLU A 649 -27.58 -2.46 4.42
N PHE A 650 -26.87 -1.72 3.58
CA PHE A 650 -27.47 -0.61 2.83
C PHE A 650 -26.82 -0.43 1.47
N ASP A 651 -27.52 0.26 0.59
CA ASP A 651 -26.98 0.67 -0.70
C ASP A 651 -26.35 2.06 -0.54
N PHE A 652 -25.02 2.10 -0.54
CA PHE A 652 -24.28 3.37 -0.52
C PHE A 652 -24.31 3.99 -1.91
N HIS A 653 -24.86 5.18 -2.02
CA HIS A 653 -24.93 5.94 -3.26
C HIS A 653 -23.80 6.98 -3.28
N ALA A 654 -22.75 6.68 -4.03
CA ALA A 654 -21.70 7.64 -4.35
C ALA A 654 -22.19 8.53 -5.49
N GLY A 655 -21.65 9.73 -5.57
CA GLY A 655 -21.93 10.69 -6.63
C GLY A 655 -21.68 12.11 -6.13
N ALA A 656 -20.87 12.86 -6.85
CA ALA A 656 -20.57 14.25 -6.51
C ALA A 656 -20.30 15.05 -7.78
N LYS A 657 -20.72 16.32 -7.81
CA LYS A 657 -20.26 17.28 -8.82
C LYS A 657 -18.90 17.83 -8.44
N GLY A 658 -18.10 18.18 -9.42
CA GLY A 658 -16.82 18.84 -9.18
C GLY A 658 -17.00 20.11 -8.33
N ILE A 659 -16.02 20.37 -7.45
CA ILE A 659 -16.04 21.53 -6.53
C ILE A 659 -15.37 22.77 -7.12
N ASP A 660 -14.63 22.64 -8.21
CA ASP A 660 -13.94 23.72 -8.92
C ASP A 660 -14.11 23.60 -10.45
N ASP A 661 -13.57 24.58 -11.19
CA ASP A 661 -13.58 24.60 -12.66
C ASP A 661 -12.75 23.48 -13.32
N LYS A 662 -11.94 22.76 -12.54
CA LYS A 662 -11.17 21.59 -12.96
C LYS A 662 -11.90 20.28 -12.68
N GLY A 663 -13.05 20.32 -11.99
CA GLY A 663 -13.85 19.17 -11.61
C GLY A 663 -13.20 18.30 -10.53
N GLN A 664 -12.38 18.90 -9.64
CA GLN A 664 -11.87 18.18 -8.47
C GLN A 664 -13.03 17.74 -7.58
N GLY A 665 -12.94 16.53 -7.03
CA GLY A 665 -13.99 15.94 -6.21
C GLY A 665 -15.21 15.44 -6.99
N GLU A 666 -15.17 15.43 -8.33
CA GLU A 666 -16.20 14.79 -9.14
C GLU A 666 -16.13 13.27 -8.96
N VAL A 667 -17.27 12.66 -8.68
CA VAL A 667 -17.46 11.22 -8.60
C VAL A 667 -18.71 10.86 -9.39
N GLU A 668 -18.60 9.92 -10.30
CA GLU A 668 -19.74 9.40 -11.07
C GLU A 668 -20.72 8.67 -10.14
N ASP A 669 -21.99 8.59 -10.56
CA ASP A 669 -23.03 7.88 -9.81
C ASP A 669 -22.70 6.38 -9.76
N VAL A 670 -22.34 5.90 -8.57
CA VAL A 670 -22.04 4.48 -8.28
C VAL A 670 -22.82 4.04 -7.07
N THR A 671 -23.43 2.86 -7.15
CA THR A 671 -24.08 2.23 -6.01
C THR A 671 -23.30 1.00 -5.58
N ARG A 672 -22.97 0.91 -4.28
CA ARG A 672 -22.28 -0.22 -3.67
C ARG A 672 -23.08 -0.76 -2.49
N ARG A 673 -23.27 -2.08 -2.44
CA ARG A 673 -23.82 -2.75 -1.27
C ARG A 673 -22.77 -2.81 -0.17
N MET A 674 -23.05 -2.22 1.00
CA MET A 674 -22.14 -2.09 2.12
C MET A 674 -22.89 -2.32 3.45
N VAL A 675 -22.13 -2.29 4.53
CA VAL A 675 -22.65 -2.29 5.90
C VAL A 675 -22.39 -0.92 6.51
N LYS A 676 -23.38 -0.36 7.20
CA LYS A 676 -23.24 0.79 8.11
C LYS A 676 -23.48 0.36 9.54
N LEU A 677 -22.97 1.15 10.46
CA LEU A 677 -23.24 0.99 11.89
C LEU A 677 -24.12 2.12 12.37
N GLU A 678 -25.11 1.79 13.21
CA GLU A 678 -25.87 2.77 13.98
C GLU A 678 -25.59 2.55 15.46
N VAL A 679 -24.89 3.50 16.07
CA VAL A 679 -24.45 3.39 17.45
C VAL A 679 -25.16 4.43 18.33
N PRO A 680 -25.56 4.06 19.56
CA PRO A 680 -26.05 5.02 20.53
C PRO A 680 -25.09 6.18 20.73
N ALA A 681 -25.63 7.38 20.69
CA ALA A 681 -24.84 8.61 20.75
C ALA A 681 -25.65 9.71 21.49
N TRP A 682 -24.98 10.80 21.77
CA TRP A 682 -25.62 12.04 22.20
C TRP A 682 -24.91 13.23 21.56
N ARG A 683 -25.60 14.34 21.42
CA ARG A 683 -25.06 15.56 20.83
C ARG A 683 -25.08 16.71 21.79
N GLU A 684 -24.03 17.51 21.80
CA GLU A 684 -24.06 18.81 22.47
C GLU A 684 -24.86 19.80 21.61
N PRO A 685 -25.90 20.45 22.16
CA PRO A 685 -26.63 21.45 21.40
C PRO A 685 -25.77 22.69 21.18
N LEU A 686 -25.86 23.27 19.99
CA LEU A 686 -25.31 24.58 19.74
C LEU A 686 -26.00 25.63 20.63
N PRO A 687 -25.25 26.65 21.12
CA PRO A 687 -25.89 27.79 21.80
C PRO A 687 -27.01 28.40 20.95
N ALA A 688 -28.13 28.78 21.56
CA ALA A 688 -29.29 29.29 20.83
C ALA A 688 -28.98 30.47 19.87
N ALA A 689 -28.01 31.31 20.22
CA ALA A 689 -27.55 32.40 19.37
C ALA A 689 -26.86 31.92 18.10
N VAL A 690 -26.21 30.75 18.13
CA VAL A 690 -25.51 30.12 16.97
C VAL A 690 -26.53 29.35 16.14
N ALA A 691 -27.43 28.62 16.76
CA ALA A 691 -28.49 27.86 16.09
C ALA A 691 -29.46 28.74 15.28
N ALA A 692 -29.68 29.99 15.70
CA ALA A 692 -30.54 30.95 15.01
C ALA A 692 -29.90 31.52 13.72
N ALA A 693 -28.59 31.33 13.49
CA ALA A 693 -27.89 31.84 12.31
C ALA A 693 -28.03 30.96 11.05
N GLY A 694 -28.56 29.72 11.20
CA GLY A 694 -28.76 28.76 10.11
C GLY A 694 -27.49 27.99 9.72
N GLU A 695 -27.67 26.84 9.09
CA GLU A 695 -26.58 26.03 8.51
C GLU A 695 -25.90 26.84 7.39
N GLY A 696 -24.59 27.00 7.47
CA GLY A 696 -23.80 27.73 6.47
C GLY A 696 -23.56 29.21 6.75
N ALA A 697 -23.98 29.76 7.89
CA ALA A 697 -23.62 31.12 8.29
C ALA A 697 -22.13 31.19 8.64
N ALA A 698 -21.34 31.80 7.77
CA ALA A 698 -19.90 32.04 7.97
C ALA A 698 -19.60 33.03 9.13
N GLU A 699 -20.61 33.63 9.73
CA GLU A 699 -20.49 34.59 10.83
C GLU A 699 -21.35 34.16 12.03
N VAL A 700 -20.67 33.77 13.11
CA VAL A 700 -21.29 33.59 14.42
C VAL A 700 -21.89 34.94 14.84
N PRO A 701 -23.16 34.99 15.34
CA PRO A 701 -23.74 36.21 15.84
C PRO A 701 -22.82 36.90 16.86
N ALA A 702 -22.66 38.20 16.76
CA ALA A 702 -21.68 39.01 17.48
C ALA A 702 -21.76 38.96 19.04
N PHE A 703 -22.58 38.10 19.63
CA PHE A 703 -22.88 38.13 21.06
C PHE A 703 -22.68 36.80 21.79
N ALA A 704 -22.21 35.72 21.13
CA ALA A 704 -21.84 34.50 21.86
C ALA A 704 -20.41 34.70 22.43
N PRO A 705 -20.24 34.65 23.79
CA PRO A 705 -18.91 34.81 24.36
C PRO A 705 -18.01 33.63 23.98
N LEU A 706 -16.76 33.93 23.60
CA LEU A 706 -15.77 32.90 23.26
C LEU A 706 -15.48 31.98 24.46
N TYR A 707 -15.54 32.53 25.65
CA TYR A 707 -15.36 31.79 26.91
C TYR A 707 -16.52 32.04 27.85
N ALA A 708 -17.01 30.99 28.50
CA ALA A 708 -18.05 31.05 29.50
C ALA A 708 -17.61 30.28 30.75
N VAL A 709 -18.28 30.53 31.90
CA VAL A 709 -18.09 29.71 33.10
C VAL A 709 -18.55 28.30 32.78
N TYR A 710 -17.70 27.29 33.09
CA TYR A 710 -18.03 25.89 32.84
C TYR A 710 -19.34 25.51 33.52
N ALA A 711 -20.21 24.88 32.79
CA ALA A 711 -21.44 24.26 33.26
C ALA A 711 -21.55 22.85 32.66
N PRO A 712 -22.24 21.92 33.31
CA PRO A 712 -22.47 20.60 32.74
C PRO A 712 -23.13 20.70 31.36
N VAL A 713 -22.59 19.97 30.43
CA VAL A 713 -23.08 19.96 29.04
C VAL A 713 -24.44 19.28 28.98
N LYS A 714 -25.39 19.91 28.28
CA LYS A 714 -26.68 19.27 27.98
C LYS A 714 -26.44 18.18 26.95
N ARG A 715 -26.89 16.97 27.23
CA ARG A 715 -26.82 15.82 26.31
C ARG A 715 -28.18 15.66 25.62
N GLU A 716 -28.20 15.73 24.30
CA GLU A 716 -29.39 15.42 23.51
C GLU A 716 -29.22 14.03 22.91
N PRO A 717 -30.13 13.06 23.14
CA PRO A 717 -30.02 11.73 22.56
C PRO A 717 -29.89 11.80 21.04
N ALA A 718 -28.96 11.03 20.50
CA ALA A 718 -28.69 10.93 19.06
C ALA A 718 -28.33 9.47 18.68
N THR A 719 -28.24 9.22 17.41
CA THR A 719 -27.65 8.01 16.84
C THR A 719 -26.54 8.45 15.93
N ALA A 720 -25.34 7.88 16.07
CA ALA A 720 -24.28 8.09 15.13
C ALA A 720 -24.36 7.02 14.04
N THR A 721 -24.53 7.46 12.81
CA THR A 721 -24.47 6.62 11.60
C THR A 721 -23.05 6.61 11.07
N LEU A 722 -22.43 5.43 11.05
CA LEU A 722 -21.03 5.27 10.64
C LEU A 722 -20.96 4.41 9.38
N ILE A 723 -20.18 4.85 8.42
CA ILE A 723 -19.92 4.15 7.15
C ILE A 723 -18.49 3.60 7.12
N PRO A 724 -18.17 2.63 6.25
CA PRO A 724 -16.79 2.18 6.07
C PRO A 724 -15.85 3.34 5.71
N TYR A 725 -14.70 3.40 6.38
CA TYR A 725 -13.74 4.48 6.19
C TYR A 725 -13.28 4.62 4.73
N PHE A 726 -13.12 3.53 3.99
CA PHE A 726 -12.73 3.61 2.59
C PHE A 726 -13.78 4.30 1.69
N ALA A 727 -15.04 4.41 2.14
CA ALA A 727 -16.13 5.00 1.37
C ALA A 727 -16.30 6.51 1.55
N TRP A 728 -15.62 7.14 2.53
CA TRP A 728 -15.78 8.57 2.80
C TRP A 728 -15.41 9.46 1.60
N ALA A 729 -15.96 10.67 1.55
CA ALA A 729 -15.78 11.69 0.50
C ALA A 729 -16.25 11.28 -0.93
N ASN A 730 -16.94 10.15 -1.08
CA ASN A 730 -17.54 9.78 -2.37
C ASN A 730 -18.88 10.46 -2.65
N ARG A 731 -19.36 11.28 -1.71
CA ARG A 731 -20.61 12.06 -1.81
C ARG A 731 -20.34 13.57 -1.84
N GLY A 732 -19.09 13.97 -2.19
CA GLY A 732 -18.63 15.34 -2.21
C GLY A 732 -18.08 15.80 -0.87
N GLU A 733 -17.72 17.08 -0.79
CA GLU A 733 -17.10 17.69 0.38
C GLU A 733 -18.04 17.71 1.58
N ASN A 734 -17.57 17.18 2.72
CA ASN A 734 -18.25 17.22 4.00
C ASN A 734 -17.28 16.90 5.16
N GLU A 735 -17.69 17.18 6.42
CA GLU A 735 -16.89 16.77 7.58
C GLU A 735 -16.81 15.25 7.67
N MET A 736 -15.70 14.74 8.19
CA MET A 736 -15.50 13.33 8.49
C MET A 736 -14.72 13.16 9.78
N THR A 737 -15.05 12.14 10.59
CA THR A 737 -14.22 11.72 11.71
C THR A 737 -14.30 10.22 11.97
N VAL A 738 -13.16 9.61 12.27
CA VAL A 738 -13.04 8.20 12.71
C VAL A 738 -13.25 8.11 14.22
N TRP A 739 -12.71 9.08 14.98
CA TRP A 739 -12.73 9.09 16.43
C TRP A 739 -13.87 9.95 16.98
N LEU A 740 -14.81 9.35 17.67
CA LEU A 740 -15.86 10.05 18.41
C LEU A 740 -15.45 10.24 19.87
N ARG A 741 -15.83 11.37 20.47
CA ARG A 741 -15.69 11.55 21.92
C ARG A 741 -16.58 10.53 22.64
N GLY A 742 -16.12 10.05 23.83
CA GLY A 742 -16.87 9.15 24.69
C GLY A 742 -17.66 9.85 25.78
#